data_b55138ebdbb8826a8643f647703d1faa
#
_entry.id   b55138ebdbb8826a8643f647703d1faa
#
_cell.length_a   1.000
_cell.length_b   1.000
_cell.length_c   1.000
_cell.angle_alpha   90.00
_cell.angle_beta   90.00
_cell.angle_gamma   90.00
#
_symmetry.space_group_name_H-M   'P 1'
#
loop_
_entity.id
_entity.type
_entity.pdbx_description
1 polymer ?
#
loop_
_entity_poly.entity_id
_entity_poly.type
_entity_poly.pdbx_seq_one_letter_code
_entity_poly.pdbx_strand_id
1 'polypeptide(L)'
;MSSSNWQSDPLHPIAVLLDELRAEDVTLRLNAIHRISTICLALGPDRTRSELVPFLQESLDDDDEILLALADELGQSFVEYLGGPEHAHLVLPILEHLCGVEETLVRDKAAHSANEICSVLSQHQVDEYYVPLVRRLSTGEWFTSRTSATALYATAYPKATPPVQDEAVKMFTKLCDDDTPIVRRAAAKALGDFGKQLSHDGLVNDLLPPFRKLSNDDQDSVRLLTVESMISIAEALDDHECKQLLGATMKALVTDRSWRVRYMVADHFVRLAKAAGPEIVREELVAAYVALLKDNEAEVRTAAASQIPGFAQLVDREVILSQLMPCIRDLSTDASQHVRAALGSQISGLAPLLGKDATIEHLLPLFLQLLKDEFPEVRLNIISKLEVVNDVIGIELLSKALLPAIVQLAEDKQWRVRQAIIEYIPLLAKQLGVAFFDDQLANLCMGWLGDPVFSIREAATINLRKLTEVFGVEWAKETIIPKVMEMGQNVNYLHRMTTVFAITTMAPALDVDSIRSSILPAIVTLSSDRIPNIRFNVAKAFEVLSVSLASQPGGPELVASEILPAVDKLRSDPDADVRFFAEKAAEKASRVANGEDLDAPSNVATTLAPTGGAQQQQQQGSGSTPSTQAPGQQAVSEEVDMADA
;
A
#
# COMPACT_ATOMS: atom_id res chain seq x y z
N MET A 1 -19.90 -41.35 44.25
CA MET A 1 -18.77 -40.43 44.41
C MET A 1 -18.87 -39.43 43.26
N SER A 2 -19.19 -38.24 43.63
CA SER A 2 -19.66 -37.15 42.74
C SER A 2 -18.52 -36.63 41.85
N SER A 3 -18.64 -36.81 40.57
CA SER A 3 -17.92 -36.00 39.59
C SER A 3 -18.47 -34.59 39.66
N SER A 4 -17.75 -33.72 40.35
CA SER A 4 -18.07 -32.31 40.50
C SER A 4 -18.11 -31.64 39.14
N ASN A 5 -19.21 -30.99 38.89
CA ASN A 5 -19.58 -30.28 37.67
C ASN A 5 -18.82 -28.93 37.59
N TRP A 6 -17.50 -28.98 37.34
CA TRP A 6 -16.60 -27.81 37.24
C TRP A 6 -16.79 -27.02 35.94
N GLN A 7 -17.48 -27.59 34.93
CA GLN A 7 -17.69 -26.98 33.62
C GLN A 7 -18.84 -25.96 33.55
N SER A 8 -19.58 -25.74 34.63
CA SER A 8 -20.71 -24.82 34.70
C SER A 8 -20.47 -23.58 35.58
N ASP A 9 -19.27 -23.41 36.13
CA ASP A 9 -18.91 -22.22 36.90
C ASP A 9 -18.56 -21.08 35.97
N PRO A 10 -19.27 -19.91 35.99
CA PRO A 10 -18.93 -18.75 35.17
C PRO A 10 -17.52 -18.19 35.42
N LEU A 11 -16.86 -18.52 36.52
CA LEU A 11 -15.49 -18.11 36.86
C LEU A 11 -14.43 -19.10 36.36
N HIS A 12 -14.82 -20.28 35.88
CA HIS A 12 -13.87 -21.29 35.38
C HIS A 12 -12.98 -20.80 34.22
N PRO A 13 -13.49 -20.08 33.19
CA PRO A 13 -12.66 -19.57 32.13
C PRO A 13 -11.59 -18.58 32.60
N ILE A 14 -11.88 -17.82 33.64
CA ILE A 14 -10.98 -16.80 34.21
C ILE A 14 -9.89 -17.45 35.05
N ALA A 15 -10.24 -18.46 35.83
CA ALA A 15 -9.25 -19.25 36.57
C ALA A 15 -8.26 -19.92 35.63
N VAL A 16 -8.71 -20.39 34.47
CA VAL A 16 -7.83 -20.94 33.43
C VAL A 16 -6.87 -19.88 32.89
N LEU A 17 -7.35 -18.68 32.58
CA LEU A 17 -6.48 -17.57 32.07
C LEU A 17 -5.46 -17.14 33.14
N LEU A 18 -5.81 -17.13 34.43
CA LEU A 18 -4.86 -16.83 35.50
C LEU A 18 -3.78 -17.92 35.67
N ASP A 19 -4.17 -19.18 35.45
CA ASP A 19 -3.21 -20.30 35.43
C ASP A 19 -2.35 -20.25 34.16
N GLU A 20 -2.91 -19.83 33.00
CA GLU A 20 -2.17 -19.65 31.74
C GLU A 20 -1.08 -18.55 31.87
N LEU A 21 -1.34 -17.47 32.62
CA LEU A 21 -0.33 -16.44 32.90
C LEU A 21 0.91 -16.96 33.65
N ARG A 22 0.81 -18.11 34.32
CA ARG A 22 1.87 -18.77 35.10
C ARG A 22 2.42 -20.00 34.42
N ALA A 23 1.90 -20.35 33.25
CA ALA A 23 2.31 -21.56 32.53
C ALA A 23 3.75 -21.49 32.07
N GLU A 24 4.43 -22.63 32.00
CA GLU A 24 5.77 -22.71 31.38
C GLU A 24 5.71 -22.54 29.86
N ASP A 25 4.58 -22.83 29.24
CA ASP A 25 4.35 -22.72 27.79
C ASP A 25 4.13 -21.25 27.39
N VAL A 26 5.01 -20.72 26.53
CA VAL A 26 4.98 -19.36 25.97
C VAL A 26 3.65 -19.06 25.29
N THR A 27 3.09 -20.02 24.54
CA THR A 27 1.83 -19.83 23.79
C THR A 27 0.66 -19.59 24.73
N LEU A 28 0.62 -20.29 25.88
CA LEU A 28 -0.41 -20.11 26.90
C LEU A 28 -0.29 -18.74 27.58
N ARG A 29 0.93 -18.35 27.97
CA ARG A 29 1.18 -17.01 28.55
C ARG A 29 0.78 -15.91 27.59
N LEU A 30 1.18 -16.01 26.32
CA LEU A 30 0.84 -15.03 25.27
C LEU A 30 -0.68 -14.91 25.07
N ASN A 31 -1.40 -16.05 25.02
CA ASN A 31 -2.85 -16.06 24.93
C ASN A 31 -3.52 -15.36 26.13
N ALA A 32 -3.00 -15.58 27.33
CA ALA A 32 -3.51 -14.93 28.54
C ALA A 32 -3.24 -13.42 28.56
N ILE A 33 -2.06 -12.97 28.11
CA ILE A 33 -1.74 -11.54 27.97
C ILE A 33 -2.69 -10.87 26.98
N HIS A 34 -2.92 -11.42 25.79
CA HIS A 34 -3.86 -10.86 24.82
C HIS A 34 -5.33 -10.84 25.32
N ARG A 35 -5.63 -11.57 26.38
CA ARG A 35 -6.94 -11.58 27.05
C ARG A 35 -6.92 -10.91 28.43
N ILE A 36 -5.90 -10.11 28.71
CA ILE A 36 -5.74 -9.44 30.02
C ILE A 36 -6.97 -8.57 30.36
N SER A 37 -7.59 -7.97 29.37
CA SER A 37 -8.84 -7.23 29.51
C SER A 37 -9.96 -8.08 30.12
N THR A 38 -10.09 -9.35 29.72
CA THR A 38 -11.07 -10.29 30.26
C THR A 38 -10.76 -10.63 31.71
N ILE A 39 -9.49 -10.80 32.05
CA ILE A 39 -9.03 -11.02 33.43
C ILE A 39 -9.39 -9.81 34.31
N CYS A 40 -9.06 -8.60 33.82
CA CYS A 40 -9.35 -7.34 34.53
C CYS A 40 -10.85 -7.14 34.80
N LEU A 41 -11.69 -7.39 33.78
CA LEU A 41 -13.15 -7.29 33.92
C LEU A 41 -13.70 -8.23 35.01
N ALA A 42 -13.12 -9.40 35.13
CA ALA A 42 -13.54 -10.37 36.14
C ALA A 42 -13.03 -10.06 37.56
N LEU A 43 -11.80 -9.55 37.66
CA LEU A 43 -11.22 -9.13 38.94
C LEU A 43 -11.87 -7.86 39.48
N GLY A 44 -12.27 -6.98 38.59
CA GLY A 44 -12.69 -5.62 38.92
C GLY A 44 -11.50 -4.69 39.25
N PRO A 45 -11.70 -3.36 39.25
CA PRO A 45 -10.62 -2.40 39.36
C PRO A 45 -9.75 -2.53 40.61
N ASP A 46 -10.35 -2.81 41.76
CA ASP A 46 -9.60 -2.90 43.03
C ASP A 46 -8.59 -4.05 43.03
N ARG A 47 -9.03 -5.26 42.59
CA ARG A 47 -8.13 -6.41 42.51
C ARG A 47 -7.16 -6.32 41.34
N THR A 48 -7.56 -5.71 40.26
CA THR A 48 -6.63 -5.41 39.15
C THR A 48 -5.45 -4.60 39.67
N ARG A 49 -5.69 -3.53 40.46
CA ARG A 49 -4.63 -2.70 41.06
C ARG A 49 -3.81 -3.43 42.12
N SER A 50 -4.49 -4.19 43.02
CA SER A 50 -3.82 -4.76 44.19
C SER A 50 -3.21 -6.16 43.98
N GLU A 51 -3.63 -6.87 42.94
CA GLU A 51 -3.18 -8.25 42.69
C GLU A 51 -2.56 -8.43 41.33
N LEU A 52 -3.25 -8.01 40.24
CA LEU A 52 -2.78 -8.25 38.87
C LEU A 52 -1.58 -7.38 38.50
N VAL A 53 -1.65 -6.06 38.74
CA VAL A 53 -0.53 -5.14 38.38
C VAL A 53 0.76 -5.51 39.10
N PRO A 54 0.77 -5.79 40.45
CA PRO A 54 1.96 -6.28 41.13
C PRO A 54 2.50 -7.62 40.56
N PHE A 55 1.59 -8.55 40.22
CA PHE A 55 1.97 -9.83 39.61
C PHE A 55 2.66 -9.60 38.25
N LEU A 56 2.12 -8.75 37.37
CA LEU A 56 2.74 -8.42 36.09
C LEU A 56 4.11 -7.76 36.28
N GLN A 57 4.25 -6.94 37.32
CA GLN A 57 5.52 -6.29 37.64
C GLN A 57 6.59 -7.27 38.12
N GLU A 58 6.20 -8.36 38.77
CA GLU A 58 7.13 -9.43 39.19
C GLU A 58 7.46 -10.40 38.05
N SER A 59 6.68 -10.41 36.96
CA SER A 59 6.80 -11.36 35.83
C SER A 59 7.47 -10.74 34.60
N LEU A 60 8.44 -9.83 34.78
CA LEU A 60 9.11 -9.11 33.68
C LEU A 60 10.38 -9.79 33.16
N ASP A 61 10.74 -10.97 33.66
CA ASP A 61 11.81 -11.81 33.14
C ASP A 61 11.18 -12.93 32.28
N ASP A 62 10.78 -12.58 31.08
CA ASP A 62 10.02 -13.43 30.17
C ASP A 62 10.50 -13.29 28.71
N ASP A 63 9.96 -14.11 27.81
CA ASP A 63 10.27 -14.07 26.39
C ASP A 63 9.83 -12.73 25.74
N ASP A 64 10.60 -12.25 24.77
CA ASP A 64 10.38 -10.95 24.08
C ASP A 64 8.97 -10.81 23.49
N GLU A 65 8.38 -11.92 22.98
CA GLU A 65 7.02 -11.91 22.42
C GLU A 65 5.97 -11.58 23.50
N ILE A 66 6.17 -12.08 24.73
CA ILE A 66 5.29 -11.82 25.88
C ILE A 66 5.47 -10.41 26.37
N LEU A 67 6.73 -9.94 26.47
CA LEU A 67 7.02 -8.57 26.87
C LEU A 67 6.47 -7.55 25.87
N LEU A 68 6.54 -7.86 24.55
CA LEU A 68 5.95 -7.04 23.50
C LEU A 68 4.42 -6.97 23.62
N ALA A 69 3.76 -8.12 23.80
CA ALA A 69 2.31 -8.17 24.00
C ALA A 69 1.89 -7.42 25.27
N LEU A 70 2.65 -7.58 26.36
CA LEU A 70 2.40 -6.88 27.62
C LEU A 70 2.55 -5.36 27.43
N ALA A 71 3.58 -4.91 26.73
CA ALA A 71 3.76 -3.49 26.41
C ALA A 71 2.59 -2.91 25.61
N ASP A 72 2.03 -3.69 24.68
CA ASP A 72 0.87 -3.29 23.87
C ASP A 72 -0.42 -3.18 24.70
N GLU A 73 -0.70 -4.16 25.52
CA GLU A 73 -1.92 -4.21 26.32
C GLU A 73 -1.97 -3.15 27.44
N LEU A 74 -0.81 -2.67 27.94
CA LEU A 74 -0.73 -1.67 29.02
C LEU A 74 -0.85 -0.22 28.53
N GLY A 75 -1.39 0.02 27.35
CA GLY A 75 -1.67 1.36 26.82
C GLY A 75 -2.91 2.02 27.41
N GLN A 76 -3.43 3.04 26.72
CA GLN A 76 -4.53 3.87 27.18
C GLN A 76 -5.81 3.06 27.49
N SER A 77 -6.09 2.00 26.75
CA SER A 77 -7.26 1.13 26.96
C SER A 77 -7.24 0.42 28.31
N PHE A 78 -6.05 0.14 28.85
CA PHE A 78 -5.90 -0.53 30.13
C PHE A 78 -6.34 0.34 31.32
N VAL A 79 -6.33 1.66 31.15
CA VAL A 79 -6.69 2.63 32.21
C VAL A 79 -8.12 2.44 32.73
N GLU A 80 -9.06 2.02 31.87
CA GLU A 80 -10.44 1.75 32.28
C GLU A 80 -10.50 0.61 33.32
N TYR A 81 -9.69 -0.41 33.16
CA TYR A 81 -9.62 -1.56 34.07
C TYR A 81 -8.95 -1.23 35.42
N LEU A 82 -8.18 -0.15 35.47
CA LEU A 82 -7.63 0.39 36.73
C LEU A 82 -8.65 1.22 37.51
N GLY A 83 -9.82 1.53 36.93
CA GLY A 83 -10.84 2.39 37.53
C GLY A 83 -10.69 3.87 37.14
N GLY A 84 -9.91 4.18 36.13
CA GLY A 84 -9.80 5.50 35.53
C GLY A 84 -8.42 6.16 35.65
N PRO A 85 -8.28 7.38 35.07
CA PRO A 85 -6.99 8.10 34.98
C PRO A 85 -6.27 8.35 36.31
N GLU A 86 -7.01 8.40 37.40
CA GLU A 86 -6.43 8.60 38.74
C GLU A 86 -5.41 7.51 39.10
N HIS A 87 -5.59 6.31 38.56
CA HIS A 87 -4.77 5.13 38.83
C HIS A 87 -3.83 4.74 37.68
N ALA A 88 -3.85 5.48 36.55
CA ALA A 88 -3.06 5.17 35.36
C ALA A 88 -1.54 5.09 35.63
N HIS A 89 -1.05 5.82 36.62
CA HIS A 89 0.36 5.82 37.01
C HIS A 89 0.87 4.46 37.51
N LEU A 90 -0.02 3.54 37.92
CA LEU A 90 0.35 2.24 38.50
C LEU A 90 1.03 1.30 37.48
N VAL A 91 0.81 1.46 36.19
CA VAL A 91 1.48 0.65 35.13
C VAL A 91 2.83 1.23 34.69
N LEU A 92 3.13 2.47 35.07
CA LEU A 92 4.39 3.12 34.67
C LEU A 92 5.65 2.36 35.09
N PRO A 93 5.74 1.72 36.29
CA PRO A 93 6.92 0.94 36.65
C PRO A 93 7.18 -0.27 35.73
N ILE A 94 6.10 -0.89 35.22
CA ILE A 94 6.20 -2.00 34.26
C ILE A 94 6.73 -1.46 32.92
N LEU A 95 6.13 -0.39 32.40
CA LEU A 95 6.55 0.23 31.13
C LEU A 95 7.97 0.79 31.22
N GLU A 96 8.38 1.33 32.40
CA GLU A 96 9.77 1.77 32.63
C GLU A 96 10.77 0.62 32.48
N HIS A 97 10.46 -0.55 33.07
CA HIS A 97 11.32 -1.73 32.93
C HIS A 97 11.41 -2.15 31.47
N LEU A 98 10.26 -2.24 30.77
CA LEU A 98 10.20 -2.63 29.36
C LEU A 98 10.92 -1.64 28.43
N CYS A 99 10.99 -0.35 28.78
CA CYS A 99 11.82 0.66 28.10
C CYS A 99 13.32 0.42 28.22
N GLY A 100 13.76 -0.45 29.13
CA GLY A 100 15.17 -0.77 29.36
C GLY A 100 15.67 -2.09 28.73
N VAL A 101 14.79 -2.96 28.24
CA VAL A 101 15.15 -4.30 27.73
C VAL A 101 15.99 -4.21 26.45
N GLU A 102 16.62 -5.34 26.05
CA GLU A 102 17.50 -5.37 24.88
C GLU A 102 16.75 -5.32 23.55
N GLU A 103 15.54 -5.96 23.50
CA GLU A 103 14.75 -6.03 22.26
C GLU A 103 14.12 -4.67 21.90
N THR A 104 14.43 -4.18 20.69
CA THR A 104 14.02 -2.83 20.24
C THR A 104 12.51 -2.69 20.10
N LEU A 105 11.82 -3.73 19.58
CA LEU A 105 10.38 -3.68 19.38
C LEU A 105 9.63 -3.56 20.71
N VAL A 106 10.10 -4.25 21.76
CA VAL A 106 9.55 -4.15 23.12
C VAL A 106 9.73 -2.73 23.66
N ARG A 107 10.94 -2.18 23.53
CA ARG A 107 11.21 -0.80 24.00
C ARG A 107 10.35 0.25 23.30
N ASP A 108 10.27 0.16 21.97
CA ASP A 108 9.51 1.13 21.18
C ASP A 108 8.03 1.07 21.54
N LYS A 109 7.49 -0.15 21.73
CA LYS A 109 6.11 -0.32 22.14
C LYS A 109 5.86 0.16 23.57
N ALA A 110 6.76 -0.14 24.49
CA ALA A 110 6.68 0.34 25.88
C ALA A 110 6.73 1.88 25.96
N ALA A 111 7.60 2.52 25.19
CA ALA A 111 7.67 3.97 25.10
C ALA A 111 6.37 4.56 24.49
N HIS A 112 5.80 3.90 23.48
CA HIS A 112 4.51 4.30 22.91
C HIS A 112 3.40 4.23 23.98
N SER A 113 3.25 3.11 24.65
CA SER A 113 2.24 2.91 25.70
C SER A 113 2.44 3.84 26.88
N ALA A 114 3.71 4.12 27.27
CA ALA A 114 4.01 5.12 28.30
C ALA A 114 3.53 6.52 27.88
N ASN A 115 3.70 6.90 26.61
CA ASN A 115 3.18 8.16 26.07
C ASN A 115 1.65 8.20 26.08
N GLU A 116 0.97 7.09 25.75
CA GLU A 116 -0.48 6.98 25.87
C GLU A 116 -0.94 7.18 27.32
N ILE A 117 -0.29 6.53 28.28
CA ILE A 117 -0.55 6.74 29.71
C ILE A 117 -0.32 8.20 30.09
N CYS A 118 0.79 8.81 29.67
CA CYS A 118 1.06 10.22 29.92
C CYS A 118 -0.07 11.13 29.40
N SER A 119 -0.68 10.77 28.26
CA SER A 119 -1.75 11.56 27.66
C SER A 119 -3.00 11.70 28.55
N VAL A 120 -3.27 10.74 29.41
CA VAL A 120 -4.43 10.72 30.33
C VAL A 120 -4.09 11.19 31.74
N LEU A 121 -2.81 11.30 32.11
CA LEU A 121 -2.38 11.79 33.42
C LEU A 121 -2.71 13.28 33.60
N SER A 122 -3.02 13.67 34.84
CA SER A 122 -3.08 15.07 35.28
C SER A 122 -1.67 15.66 35.38
N GLN A 123 -1.56 17.00 35.36
CA GLN A 123 -0.28 17.70 35.52
C GLN A 123 0.47 17.25 36.80
N HIS A 124 -0.24 17.12 37.92
CA HIS A 124 0.35 16.66 39.19
C HIS A 124 0.95 15.25 39.05
N GLN A 125 0.22 14.30 38.39
CA GLN A 125 0.71 12.94 38.18
C GLN A 125 1.87 12.89 37.19
N VAL A 126 1.91 13.78 36.18
CA VAL A 126 3.05 13.90 35.29
C VAL A 126 4.29 14.31 36.05
N ASP A 127 4.20 15.32 36.90
CA ASP A 127 5.33 15.80 37.70
C ASP A 127 5.77 14.78 38.76
N GLU A 128 4.81 14.04 39.35
CA GLU A 128 5.09 13.12 40.47
C GLU A 128 5.55 11.71 40.00
N TYR A 129 5.02 11.21 38.89
CA TYR A 129 5.27 9.82 38.47
C TYR A 129 5.99 9.73 37.13
N TYR A 130 5.53 10.49 36.11
CA TYR A 130 6.05 10.33 34.74
C TYR A 130 7.41 10.96 34.52
N VAL A 131 7.60 12.22 34.92
CA VAL A 131 8.90 12.89 34.76
C VAL A 131 10.03 12.22 35.57
N PRO A 132 9.82 11.75 36.81
CA PRO A 132 10.80 10.94 37.50
C PRO A 132 11.16 9.63 36.78
N LEU A 133 10.21 8.96 36.09
CA LEU A 133 10.46 7.82 35.23
C LEU A 133 11.40 8.24 34.06
N VAL A 134 11.04 9.29 33.33
CA VAL A 134 11.89 9.84 32.23
C VAL A 134 13.29 10.17 32.71
N ARG A 135 13.42 10.74 33.92
CA ARG A 135 14.72 11.06 34.55
C ARG A 135 15.54 9.80 34.80
N ARG A 136 14.94 8.75 35.38
CA ARG A 136 15.64 7.48 35.65
C ARG A 136 16.10 6.83 34.33
N LEU A 137 15.24 6.76 33.31
CA LEU A 137 15.61 6.24 32.01
C LEU A 137 16.74 7.07 31.38
N SER A 138 16.66 8.41 31.44
CA SER A 138 17.66 9.32 30.84
C SER A 138 19.04 9.24 31.50
N THR A 139 19.11 8.78 32.75
CA THR A 139 20.35 8.65 33.52
C THR A 139 20.74 7.18 33.74
N GLY A 140 20.02 6.24 33.12
CA GLY A 140 20.27 4.79 33.22
C GLY A 140 21.66 4.44 32.72
N GLU A 141 22.27 3.42 33.33
CA GLU A 141 23.60 2.94 32.93
C GLU A 141 23.60 2.39 31.49
N TRP A 142 22.55 1.70 31.11
CA TRP A 142 22.41 1.09 29.78
C TRP A 142 21.90 2.09 28.74
N PHE A 143 22.52 2.07 27.58
CA PHE A 143 22.10 2.94 26.46
C PHE A 143 20.68 2.67 25.99
N THR A 144 20.14 1.47 26.16
CA THR A 144 18.75 1.08 25.82
C THR A 144 17.75 1.97 26.54
N SER A 145 17.87 2.13 27.86
CA SER A 145 17.02 3.01 28.65
C SER A 145 17.11 4.46 28.21
N ARG A 146 18.34 4.97 27.97
CA ARG A 146 18.56 6.35 27.52
C ARG A 146 18.01 6.60 26.11
N THR A 147 18.06 5.57 25.24
CA THR A 147 17.45 5.62 23.91
C THR A 147 15.92 5.79 24.01
N SER A 148 15.26 4.95 24.80
CA SER A 148 13.81 5.00 24.99
C SER A 148 13.35 6.31 25.61
N ALA A 149 14.13 6.87 26.56
CA ALA A 149 13.83 8.15 27.19
C ALA A 149 13.62 9.28 26.18
N THR A 150 14.36 9.29 25.06
CA THR A 150 14.27 10.37 24.07
C THR A 150 12.87 10.55 23.48
N ALA A 151 12.09 9.48 23.36
CA ALA A 151 10.74 9.49 22.78
C ALA A 151 9.66 10.01 23.76
N LEU A 152 9.99 10.20 25.04
CA LEU A 152 9.01 10.51 26.09
C LEU A 152 8.85 12.01 26.36
N TYR A 153 9.83 12.83 25.96
CA TYR A 153 9.85 14.26 26.28
C TYR A 153 8.74 15.06 25.59
N ALA A 154 8.46 14.78 24.34
CA ALA A 154 7.45 15.52 23.58
C ALA A 154 6.05 15.41 24.18
N THR A 155 5.71 14.29 24.82
CA THR A 155 4.41 14.08 25.47
C THR A 155 4.39 14.64 26.90
N ALA A 156 5.49 14.51 27.63
CA ALA A 156 5.59 14.98 29.02
C ALA A 156 5.61 16.50 29.15
N TYR A 157 6.39 17.18 28.29
CA TYR A 157 6.69 18.59 28.38
C TYR A 157 5.46 19.50 28.46
N PRO A 158 4.46 19.42 27.55
CA PRO A 158 3.33 20.34 27.58
C PRO A 158 2.43 20.16 28.82
N LYS A 159 2.56 19.06 29.53
CA LYS A 159 1.78 18.76 30.73
C LYS A 159 2.51 19.04 32.03
N ALA A 160 3.83 19.19 31.99
CA ALA A 160 4.67 19.46 33.17
C ALA A 160 4.58 20.91 33.63
N THR A 161 4.88 21.14 34.93
CA THR A 161 5.01 22.51 35.48
C THR A 161 6.28 23.20 34.97
N PRO A 162 6.33 24.55 34.88
CA PRO A 162 7.48 25.30 34.35
C PRO A 162 8.85 24.90 34.91
N PRO A 163 9.04 24.68 36.22
CA PRO A 163 10.34 24.22 36.73
C PRO A 163 10.72 22.83 36.21
N VAL A 164 9.74 21.96 36.02
CA VAL A 164 9.93 20.61 35.50
C VAL A 164 10.19 20.63 33.98
N GLN A 165 9.58 21.57 33.26
CA GLN A 165 9.86 21.83 31.84
C GLN A 165 11.32 22.26 31.64
N ASP A 166 11.85 23.18 32.45
CA ASP A 166 13.25 23.62 32.40
C ASP A 166 14.23 22.45 32.68
N GLU A 167 13.87 21.57 33.60
CA GLU A 167 14.64 20.36 33.86
C GLU A 167 14.61 19.40 32.68
N ALA A 168 13.45 19.16 32.05
CA ALA A 168 13.27 18.31 30.91
C ALA A 168 14.14 18.74 29.72
N VAL A 169 14.18 20.04 29.42
CA VAL A 169 15.05 20.58 28.37
C VAL A 169 16.52 20.26 28.63
N LYS A 170 16.98 20.47 29.87
CA LYS A 170 18.38 20.18 30.26
C LYS A 170 18.72 18.68 30.15
N MET A 171 17.77 17.82 30.54
CA MET A 171 17.96 16.35 30.43
C MET A 171 18.01 15.91 28.96
N PHE A 172 17.10 16.40 28.13
CA PHE A 172 17.08 16.08 26.68
C PHE A 172 18.37 16.56 26.00
N THR A 173 18.84 17.79 26.33
CA THR A 173 20.10 18.33 25.80
C THR A 173 21.31 17.43 26.15
N LYS A 174 21.31 16.81 27.33
CA LYS A 174 22.37 15.83 27.68
C LYS A 174 22.31 14.57 26.83
N LEU A 175 21.11 14.08 26.49
CA LEU A 175 20.96 12.92 25.59
C LEU A 175 21.43 13.23 24.16
N CYS A 176 21.28 14.50 23.72
CA CYS A 176 21.87 14.96 22.45
C CYS A 176 23.41 14.94 22.46
N ASP A 177 24.02 14.95 23.64
CA ASP A 177 25.48 14.93 23.86
C ASP A 177 25.98 13.61 24.48
N ASP A 178 25.20 12.54 24.41
CA ASP A 178 25.53 11.24 24.98
C ASP A 178 26.77 10.64 24.30
N ASP A 179 27.58 9.95 25.07
CA ASP A 179 28.78 9.29 24.56
C ASP A 179 28.44 8.20 23.52
N THR A 180 27.26 7.58 23.66
CA THR A 180 26.81 6.47 22.80
C THR A 180 26.10 7.01 21.54
N PRO A 181 26.60 6.71 20.33
CA PRO A 181 25.99 7.21 19.08
C PRO A 181 24.53 6.80 18.90
N ILE A 182 24.12 5.63 19.38
CA ILE A 182 22.73 5.15 19.29
C ILE A 182 21.79 6.08 20.07
N VAL A 183 22.19 6.57 21.24
CA VAL A 183 21.40 7.53 22.03
C VAL A 183 21.31 8.87 21.31
N ARG A 184 22.44 9.39 20.77
CA ARG A 184 22.44 10.62 19.97
C ARG A 184 21.57 10.50 18.72
N ARG A 185 21.58 9.32 18.06
CA ARG A 185 20.71 9.01 16.93
C ARG A 185 19.22 9.09 17.32
N ALA A 186 18.85 8.49 18.46
CA ALA A 186 17.47 8.54 18.96
C ALA A 186 17.07 9.98 19.36
N ALA A 187 17.98 10.73 20.01
CA ALA A 187 17.76 12.13 20.32
C ALA A 187 17.59 12.99 19.05
N ALA A 188 18.40 12.76 18.01
CA ALA A 188 18.28 13.46 16.73
C ALA A 188 16.92 13.21 16.07
N LYS A 189 16.39 11.98 16.16
CA LYS A 189 15.05 11.62 15.65
C LYS A 189 13.93 12.32 16.44
N ALA A 190 14.03 12.34 17.76
CA ALA A 190 12.99 12.89 18.64
C ALA A 190 13.01 14.42 18.75
N LEU A 191 14.12 15.06 18.38
CA LEU A 191 14.35 16.48 18.57
C LEU A 191 13.30 17.36 17.88
N GLY A 192 12.88 17.00 16.67
CA GLY A 192 11.87 17.76 15.94
C GLY A 192 10.52 17.79 16.65
N ASP A 193 10.06 16.63 17.13
CA ASP A 193 8.77 16.54 17.83
C ASP A 193 8.81 17.20 19.22
N PHE A 194 9.94 17.10 19.90
CA PHE A 194 10.14 17.81 21.15
C PHE A 194 10.19 19.33 20.92
N GLY A 195 10.85 19.79 19.86
CA GLY A 195 10.94 21.19 19.48
C GLY A 195 9.59 21.86 19.23
N LYS A 196 8.63 21.12 18.67
CA LYS A 196 7.24 21.59 18.46
C LYS A 196 6.50 21.91 19.77
N GLN A 197 6.97 21.40 20.90
CA GLN A 197 6.35 21.61 22.20
C GLN A 197 6.93 22.82 22.95
N LEU A 198 8.11 23.30 22.55
CA LEU A 198 8.77 24.43 23.21
C LEU A 198 8.19 25.77 22.74
N SER A 199 8.34 26.81 23.59
CA SER A 199 8.16 28.17 23.15
C SER A 199 9.22 28.55 22.10
N HIS A 200 8.96 29.59 21.31
CA HIS A 200 9.92 30.12 20.35
C HIS A 200 11.30 30.38 20.98
N ASP A 201 11.33 31.04 22.15
CA ASP A 201 12.56 31.30 22.86
C ASP A 201 13.29 30.03 23.30
N GLY A 202 12.56 29.03 23.79
CA GLY A 202 13.11 27.73 24.16
C GLY A 202 13.66 26.96 22.94
N LEU A 203 12.96 27.01 21.80
CA LEU A 203 13.44 26.43 20.57
C LEU A 203 14.76 27.04 20.11
N VAL A 204 14.85 28.37 20.08
CA VAL A 204 16.03 29.10 19.57
C VAL A 204 17.21 29.01 20.53
N ASN A 205 16.98 29.20 21.84
CA ASN A 205 18.05 29.31 22.81
C ASN A 205 18.52 27.97 23.38
N ASP A 206 17.61 27.02 23.57
CA ASP A 206 17.90 25.77 24.28
C ASP A 206 18.05 24.56 23.34
N LEU A 207 17.25 24.47 22.25
CA LEU A 207 17.23 23.28 21.39
C LEU A 207 18.06 23.44 20.11
N LEU A 208 18.16 24.65 19.54
CA LEU A 208 18.95 24.89 18.34
C LEU A 208 20.46 24.63 18.50
N PRO A 209 21.12 24.91 19.63
CA PRO A 209 22.52 24.56 19.85
C PRO A 209 22.79 23.05 19.83
N PRO A 210 22.06 22.16 20.54
CA PRO A 210 22.24 20.73 20.44
C PRO A 210 21.88 20.19 19.05
N PHE A 211 20.86 20.74 18.37
CA PHE A 211 20.55 20.40 16.98
C PHE A 211 21.75 20.62 16.05
N ARG A 212 22.40 21.79 16.13
CA ARG A 212 23.61 22.10 15.34
C ARG A 212 24.76 21.16 15.65
N LYS A 213 24.88 20.69 16.89
CA LYS A 213 25.89 19.71 17.28
C LYS A 213 25.62 18.36 16.61
N LEU A 214 24.39 17.86 16.70
CA LEU A 214 23.96 16.61 16.07
C LEU A 214 24.07 16.66 14.54
N SER A 215 23.77 17.80 13.91
CA SER A 215 23.92 17.98 12.45
C SER A 215 25.38 17.94 11.97
N ASN A 216 26.34 18.08 12.87
CA ASN A 216 27.77 17.97 12.62
C ASN A 216 28.40 16.75 13.32
N ASP A 217 27.60 15.78 13.76
CA ASP A 217 28.07 14.57 14.42
C ASP A 217 29.06 13.80 13.54
N ASP A 218 30.00 13.10 14.14
CA ASP A 218 30.96 12.26 13.41
C ASP A 218 30.28 11.12 12.68
N GLN A 219 29.19 10.57 13.26
CA GLN A 219 28.40 9.48 12.70
C GLN A 219 27.36 10.02 11.71
N ASP A 220 27.38 9.54 10.48
CA ASP A 220 26.39 9.90 9.47
C ASP A 220 24.97 9.42 9.82
N SER A 221 24.86 8.30 10.54
CA SER A 221 23.60 7.77 11.06
C SER A 221 22.90 8.70 12.07
N VAL A 222 23.62 9.61 12.70
CA VAL A 222 23.08 10.69 13.53
C VAL A 222 22.69 11.88 12.65
N ARG A 223 23.61 12.33 11.76
CA ARG A 223 23.38 13.49 10.90
C ARG A 223 22.16 13.33 9.99
N LEU A 224 21.95 12.12 9.41
CA LEU A 224 20.81 11.89 8.50
C LEU A 224 19.45 12.09 9.18
N LEU A 225 19.33 11.77 10.48
CA LEU A 225 18.09 11.94 11.23
C LEU A 225 17.81 13.40 11.62
N THR A 226 18.82 14.26 11.61
CA THR A 226 18.61 15.70 11.84
C THR A 226 17.90 16.39 10.68
N VAL A 227 17.79 15.78 9.50
CA VAL A 227 17.08 16.35 8.35
C VAL A 227 15.61 16.56 8.65
N GLU A 228 14.92 15.56 9.22
CA GLU A 228 13.51 15.70 9.62
C GLU A 228 13.34 16.71 10.76
N SER A 229 14.22 16.67 11.74
CA SER A 229 14.22 17.65 12.84
C SER A 229 14.46 19.07 12.34
N MET A 230 15.32 19.25 11.32
CA MET A 230 15.52 20.56 10.68
C MET A 230 14.24 21.08 10.03
N ILE A 231 13.48 20.24 9.38
CA ILE A 231 12.19 20.61 8.79
C ILE A 231 11.22 21.07 9.88
N SER A 232 11.11 20.31 10.98
CA SER A 232 10.24 20.66 12.11
C SER A 232 10.65 21.99 12.78
N ILE A 233 11.94 22.25 12.90
CA ILE A 233 12.43 23.53 13.41
C ILE A 233 12.13 24.66 12.43
N ALA A 234 12.35 24.44 11.12
CA ALA A 234 12.06 25.44 10.09
C ALA A 234 10.57 25.82 10.04
N GLU A 235 9.66 24.84 10.23
CA GLU A 235 8.22 25.08 10.31
C GLU A 235 7.80 25.98 11.50
N ALA A 236 8.63 26.06 12.54
CA ALA A 236 8.37 26.85 13.74
C ALA A 236 9.04 28.24 13.72
N LEU A 237 9.85 28.53 12.71
CA LEU A 237 10.57 29.80 12.54
C LEU A 237 9.93 30.63 11.40
N ASP A 238 10.13 31.97 11.43
CA ASP A 238 9.82 32.78 10.26
C ASP A 238 10.90 32.66 9.17
N ASP A 239 10.61 33.13 7.95
CA ASP A 239 11.52 33.01 6.79
C ASP A 239 12.90 33.66 7.08
N HIS A 240 12.91 34.78 7.76
CA HIS A 240 14.16 35.51 8.08
C HIS A 240 14.99 34.75 9.13
N GLU A 241 14.35 34.27 10.18
CA GLU A 241 14.99 33.47 11.22
C GLU A 241 15.48 32.11 10.66
N CYS A 242 14.67 31.46 9.80
CA CYS A 242 15.05 30.25 9.16
C CYS A 242 16.34 30.42 8.33
N LYS A 243 16.44 31.51 7.56
CA LYS A 243 17.65 31.87 6.81
C LYS A 243 18.85 32.10 7.71
N GLN A 244 18.67 32.88 8.76
CA GLN A 244 19.74 33.26 9.68
C GLN A 244 20.24 32.09 10.53
N LEU A 245 19.32 31.24 11.01
CA LEU A 245 19.60 30.23 12.03
C LEU A 245 19.88 28.84 11.40
N LEU A 246 19.27 28.50 10.27
CA LEU A 246 19.36 27.17 9.65
C LEU A 246 20.07 27.15 8.29
N GLY A 247 20.21 28.30 7.59
CA GLY A 247 20.74 28.31 6.22
C GLY A 247 22.11 27.64 6.09
N ALA A 248 23.04 27.93 7.04
CA ALA A 248 24.35 27.28 7.06
C ALA A 248 24.26 25.74 7.27
N THR A 249 23.36 25.29 8.14
CA THR A 249 23.16 23.85 8.41
C THR A 249 22.52 23.15 7.22
N MET A 250 21.52 23.76 6.58
CA MET A 250 20.90 23.24 5.35
C MET A 250 21.95 23.02 4.27
N LYS A 251 22.81 24.01 4.06
CA LYS A 251 23.88 23.95 3.07
C LYS A 251 24.90 22.85 3.39
N ALA A 252 25.24 22.68 4.66
CA ALA A 252 26.17 21.63 5.10
C ALA A 252 25.59 20.23 4.85
N LEU A 253 24.30 20.00 5.14
CA LEU A 253 23.63 18.70 4.94
C LEU A 253 23.44 18.36 3.45
N VAL A 254 23.11 19.34 2.60
CA VAL A 254 23.02 19.15 1.13
C VAL A 254 24.36 18.69 0.53
N THR A 255 25.48 19.17 1.08
CA THR A 255 26.84 18.84 0.60
C THR A 255 27.57 17.89 1.52
N ASP A 256 26.85 17.13 2.35
CA ASP A 256 27.45 16.20 3.31
C ASP A 256 28.36 15.16 2.61
N ARG A 257 29.42 14.79 3.31
CA ARG A 257 30.37 13.77 2.82
C ARG A 257 29.72 12.39 2.62
N SER A 258 28.70 12.06 3.46
CA SER A 258 27.95 10.81 3.35
C SER A 258 26.81 10.96 2.34
N TRP A 259 26.76 10.05 1.38
CA TRP A 259 25.66 9.99 0.43
C TRP A 259 24.30 9.71 1.11
N ARG A 260 24.29 8.98 2.23
CA ARG A 260 23.08 8.69 3.01
C ARG A 260 22.43 9.98 3.55
N VAL A 261 23.23 10.91 4.02
CA VAL A 261 22.74 12.22 4.48
C VAL A 261 22.18 13.01 3.29
N ARG A 262 22.93 13.07 2.17
CA ARG A 262 22.45 13.74 0.95
C ARG A 262 21.17 13.09 0.40
N TYR A 263 21.06 11.76 0.48
CA TYR A 263 19.84 11.03 0.15
C TYR A 263 18.64 11.47 0.98
N MET A 264 18.79 11.53 2.32
CA MET A 264 17.72 12.00 3.20
C MET A 264 17.30 13.45 2.89
N VAL A 265 18.26 14.32 2.58
CA VAL A 265 17.95 15.68 2.13
C VAL A 265 17.18 15.67 0.82
N ALA A 266 17.61 14.86 -0.16
CA ALA A 266 16.97 14.75 -1.48
C ALA A 266 15.55 14.22 -1.36
N ASP A 267 15.33 13.19 -0.55
CA ASP A 267 14.03 12.57 -0.34
C ASP A 267 13.02 13.51 0.34
N HIS A 268 13.49 14.33 1.28
CA HIS A 268 12.66 15.29 2.01
C HIS A 268 12.73 16.71 1.44
N PHE A 269 13.33 16.90 0.24
CA PHE A 269 13.69 18.24 -0.26
C PHE A 269 12.49 19.17 -0.42
N VAL A 270 11.37 18.69 -0.89
CA VAL A 270 10.14 19.50 -1.07
C VAL A 270 9.59 19.97 0.28
N ARG A 271 9.59 19.09 1.30
CA ARG A 271 9.17 19.46 2.66
C ARG A 271 10.10 20.53 3.25
N LEU A 272 11.41 20.31 3.09
CA LEU A 272 12.42 21.27 3.53
C LEU A 272 12.24 22.62 2.83
N ALA A 273 12.06 22.62 1.51
CA ALA A 273 11.90 23.85 0.74
C ALA A 273 10.62 24.62 1.12
N LYS A 274 9.53 23.92 1.41
CA LYS A 274 8.29 24.54 1.90
C LYS A 274 8.47 25.17 3.29
N ALA A 275 9.15 24.47 4.19
CA ALA A 275 9.40 24.96 5.55
C ALA A 275 10.40 26.11 5.58
N ALA A 276 11.38 26.11 4.67
CA ALA A 276 12.42 27.15 4.59
C ALA A 276 11.94 28.51 4.05
N GLY A 277 10.81 28.51 3.33
CA GLY A 277 10.24 29.73 2.75
C GLY A 277 10.81 30.13 1.39
N PRO A 278 10.09 31.01 0.65
CA PRO A 278 10.38 31.31 -0.75
C PRO A 278 11.70 32.07 -0.98
N GLU A 279 12.19 32.81 0.00
CA GLU A 279 13.45 33.57 -0.13
C GLU A 279 14.65 32.60 -0.18
N ILE A 280 14.73 31.66 0.77
CA ILE A 280 15.79 30.64 0.80
C ILE A 280 15.71 29.72 -0.42
N VAL A 281 14.49 29.38 -0.86
CA VAL A 281 14.30 28.58 -2.07
C VAL A 281 14.98 29.24 -3.26
N ARG A 282 14.75 30.52 -3.51
CA ARG A 282 15.32 31.23 -4.65
C ARG A 282 16.83 31.43 -4.54
N GLU A 283 17.33 31.78 -3.36
CA GLU A 283 18.72 32.17 -3.19
C GLU A 283 19.67 30.97 -3.06
N GLU A 284 19.23 29.90 -2.41
CA GLU A 284 20.10 28.78 -2.03
C GLU A 284 19.59 27.41 -2.50
N LEU A 285 18.29 27.11 -2.32
CA LEU A 285 17.80 25.75 -2.51
C LEU A 285 17.66 25.35 -3.99
N VAL A 286 17.49 26.28 -4.91
CA VAL A 286 17.52 25.97 -6.35
C VAL A 286 18.89 25.40 -6.75
N ALA A 287 19.98 26.06 -6.35
CA ALA A 287 21.34 25.59 -6.65
C ALA A 287 21.64 24.25 -5.92
N ALA A 288 21.19 24.13 -4.68
CA ALA A 288 21.31 22.90 -3.89
C ALA A 288 20.59 21.71 -4.57
N TYR A 289 19.37 21.93 -5.03
CA TYR A 289 18.58 20.91 -5.73
C TYR A 289 19.23 20.46 -7.05
N VAL A 290 19.72 21.42 -7.83
CA VAL A 290 20.49 21.13 -9.04
C VAL A 290 21.73 20.28 -8.73
N ALA A 291 22.41 20.53 -7.61
CA ALA A 291 23.54 19.71 -7.17
C ALA A 291 23.13 18.28 -6.82
N LEU A 292 22.00 18.08 -6.13
CA LEU A 292 21.46 16.74 -5.81
C LEU A 292 21.01 15.98 -7.07
N LEU A 293 20.40 16.64 -8.06
CA LEU A 293 20.06 16.03 -9.35
C LEU A 293 21.30 15.60 -10.15
N LYS A 294 22.50 16.13 -9.83
CA LYS A 294 23.79 15.81 -10.45
C LYS A 294 24.73 15.07 -9.51
N ASP A 295 24.21 14.53 -8.39
CA ASP A 295 25.03 13.80 -7.41
C ASP A 295 25.76 12.62 -8.05
N ASN A 296 26.91 12.26 -7.50
CA ASN A 296 27.66 11.10 -7.97
C ASN A 296 26.93 9.78 -7.71
N GLU A 297 26.12 9.70 -6.62
CA GLU A 297 25.40 8.50 -6.23
C GLU A 297 24.02 8.44 -6.90
N ALA A 298 23.73 7.29 -7.50
CA ALA A 298 22.46 7.08 -8.20
C ALA A 298 21.24 7.16 -7.27
N GLU A 299 21.38 6.71 -6.03
CA GLU A 299 20.36 6.74 -5.00
C GLU A 299 19.94 8.18 -4.67
N VAL A 300 20.89 9.10 -4.55
CA VAL A 300 20.64 10.52 -4.32
C VAL A 300 19.94 11.15 -5.53
N ARG A 301 20.41 10.85 -6.76
CA ARG A 301 19.74 11.33 -7.98
C ARG A 301 18.32 10.78 -8.12
N THR A 302 18.10 9.51 -7.75
CA THR A 302 16.77 8.86 -7.75
C THR A 302 15.82 9.57 -6.80
N ALA A 303 16.23 9.80 -5.56
CA ALA A 303 15.45 10.52 -4.57
C ALA A 303 15.14 11.96 -5.03
N ALA A 304 16.15 12.68 -5.53
CA ALA A 304 15.97 14.02 -6.07
C ALA A 304 15.02 14.03 -7.28
N ALA A 305 15.13 13.08 -8.21
CA ALA A 305 14.25 12.97 -9.37
C ALA A 305 12.79 12.78 -8.97
N SER A 306 12.53 12.04 -7.88
CA SER A 306 11.19 11.81 -7.34
C SER A 306 10.53 13.09 -6.80
N GLN A 307 11.29 14.11 -6.45
CA GLN A 307 10.81 15.37 -5.90
C GLN A 307 10.59 16.47 -6.96
N ILE A 308 10.92 16.22 -8.25
CA ILE A 308 10.90 17.24 -9.32
C ILE A 308 9.58 18.01 -9.41
N PRO A 309 8.39 17.38 -9.51
CA PRO A 309 7.15 18.14 -9.65
C PRO A 309 6.82 18.99 -8.41
N GLY A 310 7.09 18.43 -7.23
CA GLY A 310 6.84 19.12 -5.96
C GLY A 310 7.72 20.34 -5.80
N PHE A 311 9.00 20.24 -6.14
CA PHE A 311 9.91 21.38 -6.09
C PHE A 311 9.62 22.41 -7.19
N ALA A 312 9.29 21.97 -8.40
CA ALA A 312 8.93 22.85 -9.51
C ALA A 312 7.71 23.75 -9.19
N GLN A 313 6.80 23.32 -8.30
CA GLN A 313 5.67 24.15 -7.82
C GLN A 313 6.11 25.32 -6.94
N LEU A 314 7.32 25.28 -6.38
CA LEU A 314 7.85 26.29 -5.46
C LEU A 314 8.72 27.34 -6.14
N VAL A 315 8.96 27.20 -7.44
CA VAL A 315 9.86 28.09 -8.22
C VAL A 315 9.15 28.62 -9.47
N ASP A 316 9.68 29.73 -10.00
CA ASP A 316 9.14 30.32 -11.21
C ASP A 316 9.42 29.46 -12.46
N ARG A 317 8.52 29.57 -13.43
CA ARG A 317 8.65 28.85 -14.73
C ARG A 317 10.00 29.07 -15.41
N GLU A 318 10.59 30.27 -15.29
CA GLU A 318 11.90 30.60 -15.84
C GLU A 318 13.00 29.76 -15.20
N VAL A 319 12.95 29.54 -13.90
CA VAL A 319 13.87 28.67 -13.15
C VAL A 319 13.72 27.22 -13.59
N ILE A 320 12.48 26.75 -13.79
CA ILE A 320 12.24 25.40 -14.31
C ILE A 320 12.94 25.24 -15.66
N LEU A 321 12.71 26.16 -16.60
CA LEU A 321 13.25 26.06 -17.96
C LEU A 321 14.77 26.23 -18.03
N SER A 322 15.34 27.18 -17.27
CA SER A 322 16.75 27.52 -17.32
C SER A 322 17.66 26.63 -16.49
N GLN A 323 17.18 26.13 -15.34
CA GLN A 323 18.01 25.40 -14.38
C GLN A 323 17.62 23.93 -14.22
N LEU A 324 16.32 23.60 -14.13
CA LEU A 324 15.88 22.22 -13.91
C LEU A 324 15.84 21.42 -15.21
N MET A 325 15.33 21.98 -16.31
CA MET A 325 15.23 21.27 -17.59
C MET A 325 16.55 20.72 -18.14
N PRO A 326 17.70 21.41 -18.04
CA PRO A 326 18.98 20.82 -18.40
C PRO A 326 19.31 19.57 -17.59
N CYS A 327 19.10 19.59 -16.26
CA CYS A 327 19.32 18.43 -15.40
C CYS A 327 18.38 17.27 -15.73
N ILE A 328 17.09 17.56 -16.00
CA ILE A 328 16.08 16.58 -16.39
C ILE A 328 16.46 15.88 -17.70
N ARG A 329 17.02 16.61 -18.66
CA ARG A 329 17.57 16.02 -19.90
C ARG A 329 18.73 15.08 -19.60
N ASP A 330 19.67 15.49 -18.74
CA ASP A 330 20.80 14.65 -18.33
C ASP A 330 20.29 13.35 -17.64
N LEU A 331 19.32 13.46 -16.71
CA LEU A 331 18.73 12.31 -16.03
C LEU A 331 17.96 11.36 -16.96
N SER A 332 17.43 11.84 -18.09
CA SER A 332 16.74 10.96 -19.05
C SER A 332 17.67 9.97 -19.76
N THR A 333 18.98 10.22 -19.69
CA THR A 333 20.05 9.35 -20.21
C THR A 333 20.98 8.85 -19.11
N ASP A 334 20.56 8.92 -17.85
CA ASP A 334 21.36 8.44 -16.71
C ASP A 334 21.74 6.97 -16.87
N ALA A 335 22.93 6.61 -16.43
CA ALA A 335 23.42 5.24 -16.49
C ALA A 335 22.56 4.29 -15.63
N SER A 336 21.99 4.78 -14.53
CA SER A 336 21.10 4.00 -13.65
C SER A 336 19.66 3.95 -14.19
N GLN A 337 19.15 2.74 -14.40
CA GLN A 337 17.73 2.54 -14.74
C GLN A 337 16.77 3.09 -13.66
N HIS A 338 17.17 3.05 -12.38
CA HIS A 338 16.35 3.53 -11.28
C HIS A 338 16.16 5.05 -11.34
N VAL A 339 17.19 5.79 -11.72
CA VAL A 339 17.10 7.24 -11.97
C VAL A 339 16.16 7.54 -13.13
N ARG A 340 16.31 6.81 -14.26
CA ARG A 340 15.43 6.99 -15.42
C ARG A 340 13.99 6.61 -15.12
N ALA A 341 13.77 5.54 -14.31
CA ALA A 341 12.45 5.11 -13.87
C ALA A 341 11.78 6.14 -12.93
N ALA A 342 12.53 6.67 -11.96
CA ALA A 342 12.06 7.73 -11.08
C ALA A 342 11.68 8.98 -11.87
N LEU A 343 12.53 9.41 -12.80
CA LEU A 343 12.22 10.53 -13.70
C LEU A 343 10.95 10.23 -14.51
N GLY A 344 10.84 9.05 -15.10
CA GLY A 344 9.70 8.62 -15.91
C GLY A 344 8.37 8.69 -15.16
N SER A 345 8.37 8.37 -13.87
CA SER A 345 7.18 8.44 -13.03
C SER A 345 6.76 9.88 -12.69
N GLN A 346 7.68 10.85 -12.74
CA GLN A 346 7.47 12.20 -12.22
C GLN A 346 7.42 13.29 -13.29
N ILE A 347 8.10 13.11 -14.42
CA ILE A 347 8.28 14.17 -15.44
C ILE A 347 6.97 14.74 -15.97
N SER A 348 5.91 13.95 -16.03
CA SER A 348 4.57 14.39 -16.46
C SER A 348 3.97 15.47 -15.56
N GLY A 349 4.31 15.48 -14.26
CA GLY A 349 3.87 16.51 -13.31
C GLY A 349 4.37 17.91 -13.61
N LEU A 350 5.35 18.05 -14.52
CA LEU A 350 5.81 19.36 -15.01
C LEU A 350 4.92 19.95 -16.12
N ALA A 351 4.14 19.13 -16.82
CA ALA A 351 3.34 19.58 -17.94
C ALA A 351 2.32 20.69 -17.56
N PRO A 352 1.55 20.58 -16.47
CA PRO A 352 0.66 21.65 -16.04
C PRO A 352 1.38 22.96 -15.68
N LEU A 353 2.61 22.86 -15.14
CA LEU A 353 3.40 24.02 -14.74
C LEU A 353 4.04 24.75 -15.93
N LEU A 354 4.42 24.00 -16.95
CA LEU A 354 5.07 24.54 -18.16
C LEU A 354 4.04 25.06 -19.19
N GLY A 355 2.85 24.48 -19.20
CA GLY A 355 1.83 24.74 -20.21
C GLY A 355 2.15 24.09 -21.56
N LYS A 356 1.23 24.24 -22.51
CA LYS A 356 1.20 23.48 -23.77
C LYS A 356 2.49 23.60 -24.58
N ASP A 357 2.89 24.80 -24.92
CA ASP A 357 4.01 25.02 -25.86
C ASP A 357 5.33 24.51 -25.31
N ALA A 358 5.65 24.83 -24.05
CA ALA A 358 6.88 24.34 -23.42
C ALA A 358 6.86 22.83 -23.15
N THR A 359 5.69 22.24 -22.91
CA THR A 359 5.55 20.77 -22.81
C THR A 359 5.87 20.11 -24.14
N ILE A 360 5.38 20.66 -25.26
CA ILE A 360 5.68 20.14 -26.60
C ILE A 360 7.17 20.29 -26.94
N GLU A 361 7.75 21.45 -26.63
CA GLU A 361 9.14 21.74 -26.96
C GLU A 361 10.15 20.96 -26.12
N HIS A 362 9.89 20.83 -24.80
CA HIS A 362 10.90 20.35 -23.86
C HIS A 362 10.59 18.97 -23.26
N LEU A 363 9.33 18.63 -22.97
CA LEU A 363 8.98 17.36 -22.32
C LEU A 363 8.68 16.24 -23.32
N LEU A 364 7.96 16.54 -24.39
CA LEU A 364 7.54 15.51 -25.36
C LEU A 364 8.72 14.72 -25.96
N PRO A 365 9.85 15.34 -26.32
CA PRO A 365 11.04 14.59 -26.77
C PRO A 365 11.57 13.61 -25.72
N LEU A 366 11.53 13.98 -24.42
CA LEU A 366 11.99 13.14 -23.33
C LEU A 366 11.04 11.96 -23.10
N PHE A 367 9.72 12.18 -23.21
CA PHE A 367 8.74 11.10 -23.19
C PHE A 367 9.01 10.07 -24.28
N LEU A 368 9.19 10.53 -25.51
CA LEU A 368 9.49 9.66 -26.65
C LEU A 368 10.79 8.87 -26.49
N GLN A 369 11.78 9.46 -25.83
CA GLN A 369 13.05 8.81 -25.52
C GLN A 369 12.87 7.73 -24.46
N LEU A 370 12.21 8.04 -23.31
CA LEU A 370 12.00 7.11 -22.21
C LEU A 370 11.03 5.96 -22.58
N LEU A 371 10.09 6.17 -23.51
CA LEU A 371 9.25 5.11 -24.07
C LEU A 371 10.05 4.07 -24.88
N LYS A 372 11.26 4.39 -25.32
CA LYS A 372 12.18 3.50 -26.02
C LYS A 372 13.29 2.95 -25.14
N ASP A 373 13.21 3.16 -23.83
CA ASP A 373 14.21 2.68 -22.88
C ASP A 373 14.35 1.15 -22.95
N GLU A 374 15.56 0.65 -22.75
CA GLU A 374 15.82 -0.80 -22.70
C GLU A 374 15.12 -1.51 -21.55
N PHE A 375 14.89 -0.80 -20.42
CA PHE A 375 14.26 -1.36 -19.22
C PHE A 375 12.74 -1.18 -19.23
N PRO A 376 11.97 -2.29 -19.04
CA PRO A 376 10.51 -2.25 -19.07
C PRO A 376 9.89 -1.32 -18.04
N GLU A 377 10.47 -1.23 -16.84
CA GLU A 377 10.00 -0.38 -15.76
C GLU A 377 9.98 1.10 -16.15
N VAL A 378 11.02 1.58 -16.83
CA VAL A 378 11.09 2.95 -17.33
C VAL A 378 9.94 3.21 -18.31
N ARG A 379 9.72 2.29 -19.27
CA ARG A 379 8.63 2.41 -20.24
C ARG A 379 7.25 2.41 -19.58
N LEU A 380 7.02 1.51 -18.60
CA LEU A 380 5.76 1.41 -17.86
C LEU A 380 5.45 2.70 -17.08
N ASN A 381 6.44 3.28 -16.43
CA ASN A 381 6.27 4.51 -15.68
C ASN A 381 5.81 5.67 -16.57
N ILE A 382 6.36 5.79 -17.77
CA ILE A 382 5.92 6.79 -18.74
C ILE A 382 4.50 6.53 -19.25
N ILE A 383 4.18 5.29 -19.62
CA ILE A 383 2.86 4.93 -20.14
C ILE A 383 1.77 5.27 -19.11
N SER A 384 2.00 4.96 -17.83
CA SER A 384 1.05 5.21 -16.75
C SER A 384 0.73 6.70 -16.52
N LYS A 385 1.54 7.61 -17.05
CA LYS A 385 1.41 9.07 -16.86
C LYS A 385 1.03 9.84 -18.12
N LEU A 386 0.76 9.18 -19.23
CA LEU A 386 0.41 9.84 -20.50
C LEU A 386 -0.88 10.64 -20.43
N GLU A 387 -1.83 10.27 -19.55
CA GLU A 387 -3.07 10.99 -19.35
C GLU A 387 -2.82 12.44 -18.91
N VAL A 388 -1.93 12.66 -17.94
CA VAL A 388 -1.58 14.00 -17.44
C VAL A 388 -1.01 14.89 -18.54
N VAL A 389 -0.22 14.32 -19.43
CA VAL A 389 0.37 15.05 -20.56
C VAL A 389 -0.69 15.35 -21.61
N ASN A 390 -1.60 14.40 -21.85
CA ASN A 390 -2.74 14.56 -22.75
C ASN A 390 -3.62 15.74 -22.35
N ASP A 391 -3.91 15.91 -21.08
CA ASP A 391 -4.75 17.01 -20.58
C ASP A 391 -4.15 18.39 -20.88
N VAL A 392 -2.82 18.46 -21.03
CA VAL A 392 -2.14 19.74 -21.31
C VAL A 392 -1.96 20.01 -22.81
N ILE A 393 -1.47 19.03 -23.58
CA ILE A 393 -1.13 19.25 -24.98
C ILE A 393 -2.25 18.89 -25.95
N GLY A 394 -3.19 18.09 -25.49
CA GLY A 394 -4.32 17.57 -26.26
C GLY A 394 -3.97 16.31 -27.04
N ILE A 395 -4.99 15.47 -27.24
CA ILE A 395 -4.83 14.11 -27.76
C ILE A 395 -4.34 14.07 -29.21
N GLU A 396 -4.76 15.01 -30.06
CA GLU A 396 -4.35 14.99 -31.47
C GLU A 396 -2.83 15.12 -31.65
N LEU A 397 -2.18 15.98 -30.84
CA LEU A 397 -0.74 16.15 -30.87
C LEU A 397 -0.03 14.99 -30.23
N LEU A 398 -0.55 14.54 -29.07
CA LEU A 398 0.02 13.42 -28.35
C LEU A 398 -0.05 12.13 -29.18
N SER A 399 -1.18 11.82 -29.79
CA SER A 399 -1.35 10.62 -30.62
C SER A 399 -0.46 10.63 -31.84
N LYS A 400 -0.38 11.74 -32.58
CA LYS A 400 0.51 11.84 -33.75
C LYS A 400 1.97 11.61 -33.38
N ALA A 401 2.40 12.12 -32.23
CA ALA A 401 3.78 11.95 -31.77
C ALA A 401 4.06 10.55 -31.21
N LEU A 402 3.09 9.96 -30.48
CA LEU A 402 3.27 8.71 -29.76
C LEU A 402 2.88 7.47 -30.57
N LEU A 403 2.03 7.59 -31.60
CA LEU A 403 1.50 6.43 -32.34
C LEU A 403 2.60 5.45 -32.81
N PRO A 404 3.73 5.90 -33.38
CA PRO A 404 4.80 4.98 -33.76
C PRO A 404 5.41 4.23 -32.56
N ALA A 405 5.50 4.89 -31.40
CA ALA A 405 5.99 4.28 -30.17
C ALA A 405 4.97 3.31 -29.58
N ILE A 406 3.67 3.65 -29.61
CA ILE A 406 2.57 2.78 -29.15
C ILE A 406 2.54 1.48 -29.95
N VAL A 407 2.62 1.56 -31.28
CA VAL A 407 2.67 0.37 -32.15
C VAL A 407 3.87 -0.51 -31.81
N GLN A 408 5.04 0.09 -31.60
CA GLN A 408 6.25 -0.64 -31.21
C GLN A 408 6.11 -1.29 -29.82
N LEU A 409 5.54 -0.59 -28.85
CA LEU A 409 5.32 -1.11 -27.47
C LEU A 409 4.21 -2.17 -27.42
N ALA A 410 3.27 -2.13 -28.33
CA ALA A 410 2.21 -3.13 -28.46
C ALA A 410 2.74 -4.53 -28.84
N GLU A 411 3.93 -4.59 -29.44
CA GLU A 411 4.66 -5.80 -29.78
C GLU A 411 5.88 -6.04 -28.86
N ASP A 412 5.95 -5.34 -27.73
CA ASP A 412 7.07 -5.45 -26.78
C ASP A 412 7.26 -6.89 -26.29
N LYS A 413 8.52 -7.31 -26.11
CA LYS A 413 8.87 -8.63 -25.58
C LYS A 413 8.31 -8.86 -24.17
N GLN A 414 8.23 -7.81 -23.37
CA GLN A 414 7.71 -7.85 -22.00
C GLN A 414 6.18 -7.72 -22.01
N TRP A 415 5.49 -8.75 -21.58
CA TRP A 415 4.02 -8.79 -21.59
C TRP A 415 3.37 -7.66 -20.76
N ARG A 416 4.00 -7.22 -19.63
CA ARG A 416 3.48 -6.10 -18.83
C ARG A 416 3.45 -4.78 -19.60
N VAL A 417 4.42 -4.56 -20.48
CA VAL A 417 4.45 -3.37 -21.36
C VAL A 417 3.30 -3.44 -22.37
N ARG A 418 3.10 -4.61 -23.00
CA ARG A 418 1.96 -4.80 -23.91
C ARG A 418 0.63 -4.59 -23.20
N GLN A 419 0.47 -5.13 -21.97
CA GLN A 419 -0.74 -4.95 -21.16
C GLN A 419 -1.03 -3.47 -20.88
N ALA A 420 -0.04 -2.70 -20.46
CA ALA A 420 -0.18 -1.28 -20.19
C ALA A 420 -0.66 -0.50 -21.44
N ILE A 421 -0.18 -0.87 -22.63
CA ILE A 421 -0.66 -0.28 -23.89
C ILE A 421 -2.12 -0.67 -24.15
N ILE A 422 -2.51 -1.93 -23.94
CA ILE A 422 -3.90 -2.39 -24.11
C ILE A 422 -4.84 -1.56 -23.22
N GLU A 423 -4.45 -1.34 -21.97
CA GLU A 423 -5.24 -0.57 -21.01
C GLU A 423 -5.37 0.91 -21.39
N TYR A 424 -4.41 1.45 -22.13
CA TYR A 424 -4.41 2.85 -22.59
C TYR A 424 -5.24 3.06 -23.88
N ILE A 425 -5.45 2.02 -24.70
CA ILE A 425 -6.17 2.11 -25.99
C ILE A 425 -7.58 2.69 -25.88
N PRO A 426 -8.44 2.33 -24.89
CA PRO A 426 -9.79 2.91 -24.80
C PRO A 426 -9.80 4.42 -24.61
N LEU A 427 -8.81 4.96 -23.90
CA LEU A 427 -8.65 6.40 -23.74
C LEU A 427 -8.35 7.07 -25.10
N LEU A 428 -7.41 6.50 -25.87
CA LEU A 428 -7.09 6.96 -27.21
C LEU A 428 -8.33 6.87 -28.13
N ALA A 429 -9.02 5.73 -28.10
CA ALA A 429 -10.23 5.49 -28.89
C ALA A 429 -11.31 6.53 -28.62
N LYS A 430 -11.62 6.79 -27.35
CA LYS A 430 -12.61 7.79 -26.94
C LYS A 430 -12.33 9.19 -27.48
N GLN A 431 -11.07 9.57 -27.57
CA GLN A 431 -10.66 10.93 -27.93
C GLN A 431 -10.37 11.12 -29.42
N LEU A 432 -9.89 10.08 -30.11
CA LEU A 432 -9.53 10.13 -31.53
C LEU A 432 -10.69 9.72 -32.46
N GLY A 433 -11.67 9.01 -31.91
CA GLY A 433 -12.87 8.60 -32.65
C GLY A 433 -12.69 7.31 -33.47
N VAL A 434 -13.84 6.83 -33.97
CA VAL A 434 -13.97 5.54 -34.65
C VAL A 434 -13.06 5.41 -35.88
N ALA A 435 -13.08 6.40 -36.78
CA ALA A 435 -12.34 6.34 -38.03
C ALA A 435 -10.82 6.16 -37.83
N PHE A 436 -10.24 6.85 -36.84
CA PHE A 436 -8.84 6.70 -36.49
C PHE A 436 -8.55 5.33 -35.90
N PHE A 437 -9.43 4.85 -35.02
CA PHE A 437 -9.27 3.54 -34.39
C PHE A 437 -9.28 2.42 -35.45
N ASP A 438 -10.28 2.42 -36.34
CA ASP A 438 -10.45 1.38 -37.36
C ASP A 438 -9.26 1.32 -38.32
N ASP A 439 -8.70 2.48 -38.68
CA ASP A 439 -7.55 2.58 -39.60
C ASP A 439 -6.23 2.15 -38.93
N GLN A 440 -5.96 2.60 -37.70
CA GLN A 440 -4.63 2.52 -37.09
C GLN A 440 -4.51 1.47 -35.98
N LEU A 441 -5.56 1.15 -35.23
CA LEU A 441 -5.50 0.39 -33.99
C LEU A 441 -6.29 -0.92 -34.00
N ALA A 442 -7.31 -1.06 -34.83
CA ALA A 442 -8.21 -2.22 -34.82
C ALA A 442 -7.49 -3.54 -35.04
N ASN A 443 -6.56 -3.60 -36.00
CA ASN A 443 -5.80 -4.82 -36.29
C ASN A 443 -4.86 -5.20 -35.13
N LEU A 444 -4.27 -4.22 -34.47
CA LEU A 444 -3.43 -4.40 -33.30
C LEU A 444 -4.22 -5.00 -32.13
N CYS A 445 -5.40 -4.45 -31.83
CA CYS A 445 -6.27 -4.93 -30.77
C CYS A 445 -6.74 -6.37 -31.02
N MET A 446 -7.05 -6.71 -32.25
CA MET A 446 -7.40 -8.09 -32.62
C MET A 446 -6.22 -9.06 -32.50
N GLY A 447 -5.00 -8.61 -32.78
CA GLY A 447 -3.77 -9.41 -32.63
C GLY A 447 -3.55 -9.89 -31.19
N TRP A 448 -3.86 -9.08 -30.19
CA TRP A 448 -3.68 -9.45 -28.78
C TRP A 448 -4.61 -10.56 -28.29
N LEU A 449 -5.74 -10.79 -28.95
CA LEU A 449 -6.61 -11.94 -28.65
C LEU A 449 -5.95 -13.30 -28.95
N GLY A 450 -4.92 -13.31 -29.81
CA GLY A 450 -4.10 -14.47 -30.11
C GLY A 450 -2.77 -14.54 -29.36
N ASP A 451 -2.50 -13.62 -28.44
CA ASP A 451 -1.21 -13.55 -27.72
C ASP A 451 -0.93 -14.85 -26.92
N PRO A 452 0.31 -15.35 -26.89
CA PRO A 452 0.68 -16.52 -26.11
C PRO A 452 0.45 -16.34 -24.60
N VAL A 453 0.51 -15.13 -24.07
CA VAL A 453 0.35 -14.84 -22.65
C VAL A 453 -1.14 -14.67 -22.31
N PHE A 454 -1.61 -15.43 -21.31
CA PHE A 454 -3.02 -15.38 -20.88
C PHE A 454 -3.48 -13.99 -20.46
N SER A 455 -2.69 -13.28 -19.62
CA SER A 455 -3.04 -11.94 -19.13
C SER A 455 -3.22 -10.91 -20.26
N ILE A 456 -2.52 -11.08 -21.39
CA ILE A 456 -2.70 -10.23 -22.58
C ILE A 456 -4.04 -10.52 -23.25
N ARG A 457 -4.39 -11.81 -23.44
CA ARG A 457 -5.69 -12.18 -24.01
C ARG A 457 -6.86 -11.72 -23.15
N GLU A 458 -6.73 -11.84 -21.82
CA GLU A 458 -7.71 -11.35 -20.85
C GLU A 458 -7.86 -9.82 -20.94
N ALA A 459 -6.76 -9.07 -20.86
CA ALA A 459 -6.76 -7.60 -21.01
C ALA A 459 -7.35 -7.18 -22.37
N ALA A 460 -7.06 -7.93 -23.45
CA ALA A 460 -7.62 -7.66 -24.76
C ALA A 460 -9.15 -7.86 -24.79
N THR A 461 -9.69 -8.89 -24.11
CA THR A 461 -11.16 -9.08 -24.05
C THR A 461 -11.83 -7.97 -23.25
N ILE A 462 -11.24 -7.53 -22.14
CA ILE A 462 -11.72 -6.37 -21.36
C ILE A 462 -11.67 -5.10 -22.21
N ASN A 463 -10.61 -4.93 -23.01
CA ASN A 463 -10.47 -3.79 -23.92
C ASN A 463 -11.59 -3.76 -24.97
N LEU A 464 -11.98 -4.92 -25.55
CA LEU A 464 -13.11 -4.99 -26.49
C LEU A 464 -14.43 -4.50 -25.87
N ARG A 465 -14.69 -4.85 -24.61
CA ARG A 465 -15.86 -4.36 -23.88
C ARG A 465 -15.82 -2.85 -23.74
N LYS A 466 -14.69 -2.28 -23.26
CA LYS A 466 -14.52 -0.84 -23.12
C LYS A 466 -14.67 -0.08 -24.45
N LEU A 467 -14.16 -0.64 -25.53
CA LEU A 467 -14.31 -0.09 -26.88
C LEU A 467 -15.78 -0.13 -27.35
N THR A 468 -16.51 -1.20 -27.03
CA THR A 468 -17.95 -1.30 -27.31
C THR A 468 -18.73 -0.24 -26.51
N GLU A 469 -18.36 -0.01 -25.26
CA GLU A 469 -18.95 1.06 -24.43
C GLU A 469 -18.66 2.48 -24.97
N VAL A 470 -17.47 2.68 -25.58
CA VAL A 470 -17.06 3.97 -26.16
C VAL A 470 -17.69 4.24 -27.52
N PHE A 471 -17.71 3.26 -28.42
CA PHE A 471 -18.12 3.42 -29.82
C PHE A 471 -19.55 2.98 -30.10
N GLY A 472 -20.15 2.25 -29.16
CA GLY A 472 -21.52 1.75 -29.25
C GLY A 472 -21.63 0.36 -29.85
N VAL A 473 -22.81 -0.25 -29.66
CA VAL A 473 -23.10 -1.63 -30.03
C VAL A 473 -23.11 -1.83 -31.55
N GLU A 474 -23.62 -0.87 -32.33
CA GLU A 474 -23.63 -0.97 -33.80
C GLU A 474 -22.23 -1.06 -34.40
N TRP A 475 -21.29 -0.23 -33.89
CA TRP A 475 -19.89 -0.36 -34.30
C TRP A 475 -19.31 -1.74 -33.93
N ALA A 476 -19.61 -2.27 -32.75
CA ALA A 476 -19.15 -3.58 -32.34
C ALA A 476 -19.69 -4.71 -33.24
N LYS A 477 -20.98 -4.59 -33.68
CA LYS A 477 -21.60 -5.51 -34.63
C LYS A 477 -20.86 -5.57 -35.97
N GLU A 478 -20.42 -4.41 -36.45
CA GLU A 478 -19.79 -4.31 -37.76
C GLU A 478 -18.29 -4.65 -37.71
N THR A 479 -17.59 -4.25 -36.65
CA THR A 479 -16.11 -4.28 -36.61
C THR A 479 -15.54 -5.40 -35.76
N ILE A 480 -16.08 -5.63 -34.55
CA ILE A 480 -15.47 -6.51 -33.55
C ILE A 480 -16.09 -7.91 -33.54
N ILE A 481 -17.40 -8.01 -33.43
CA ILE A 481 -18.11 -9.27 -33.26
C ILE A 481 -17.79 -10.26 -34.39
N PRO A 482 -17.79 -9.89 -35.68
CA PRO A 482 -17.48 -10.83 -36.75
C PRO A 482 -16.09 -11.47 -36.61
N LYS A 483 -15.09 -10.68 -36.25
CA LYS A 483 -13.70 -11.13 -36.05
C LYS A 483 -13.56 -12.07 -34.85
N VAL A 484 -14.24 -11.76 -33.73
CA VAL A 484 -14.27 -12.63 -32.54
C VAL A 484 -14.98 -13.96 -32.86
N MET A 485 -16.05 -13.93 -33.63
CA MET A 485 -16.78 -15.15 -34.04
C MET A 485 -15.95 -16.03 -34.98
N GLU A 486 -15.19 -15.43 -35.89
CA GLU A 486 -14.26 -16.15 -36.76
C GLU A 486 -13.20 -16.92 -35.95
N MET A 487 -12.68 -16.35 -34.89
CA MET A 487 -11.76 -17.01 -33.96
C MET A 487 -12.37 -18.24 -33.28
N GLY A 488 -13.67 -18.28 -33.07
CA GLY A 488 -14.41 -19.41 -32.50
C GLY A 488 -14.37 -20.66 -33.37
N GLN A 489 -14.02 -20.56 -34.65
CA GLN A 489 -13.85 -21.66 -35.58
C GLN A 489 -12.40 -22.10 -35.76
N ASN A 490 -11.44 -21.46 -35.08
CA ASN A 490 -10.03 -21.75 -35.24
C ASN A 490 -9.66 -23.18 -34.77
N VAL A 491 -8.72 -23.79 -35.46
CA VAL A 491 -8.19 -25.12 -35.10
C VAL A 491 -7.52 -25.09 -33.72
N ASN A 492 -6.84 -24.02 -33.41
CA ASN A 492 -6.20 -23.81 -32.10
C ASN A 492 -7.27 -23.57 -31.03
N TYR A 493 -7.29 -24.43 -30.01
CA TYR A 493 -8.26 -24.32 -28.91
C TYR A 493 -8.12 -23.03 -28.08
N LEU A 494 -6.93 -22.43 -28.02
CA LEU A 494 -6.72 -21.16 -27.31
C LEU A 494 -7.53 -20.01 -27.94
N HIS A 495 -7.61 -19.94 -29.26
CA HIS A 495 -8.44 -18.96 -29.95
C HIS A 495 -9.92 -19.17 -29.66
N ARG A 496 -10.41 -20.45 -29.71
CA ARG A 496 -11.79 -20.78 -29.37
C ARG A 496 -12.12 -20.43 -27.91
N MET A 497 -11.15 -20.68 -26.99
CA MET A 497 -11.29 -20.31 -25.59
C MET A 497 -11.36 -18.76 -25.42
N THR A 498 -10.50 -18.03 -26.11
CA THR A 498 -10.50 -16.56 -26.08
C THR A 498 -11.82 -16.00 -26.64
N THR A 499 -12.42 -16.65 -27.64
CA THR A 499 -13.76 -16.29 -28.12
C THR A 499 -14.80 -16.39 -27.00
N VAL A 500 -14.80 -17.50 -26.23
CA VAL A 500 -15.74 -17.64 -25.08
C VAL A 500 -15.50 -16.53 -24.05
N PHE A 501 -14.25 -16.21 -23.72
CA PHE A 501 -13.93 -15.12 -22.80
C PHE A 501 -14.35 -13.75 -23.34
N ALA A 502 -14.13 -13.47 -24.63
CA ALA A 502 -14.54 -12.24 -25.27
C ALA A 502 -16.07 -12.07 -25.21
N ILE A 503 -16.81 -13.12 -25.54
CA ILE A 503 -18.27 -13.14 -25.44
C ILE A 503 -18.73 -12.82 -24.01
N THR A 504 -18.18 -13.55 -23.03
CA THR A 504 -18.54 -13.40 -21.62
C THR A 504 -18.27 -11.97 -21.14
N THR A 505 -17.12 -11.40 -21.51
CA THR A 505 -16.72 -10.06 -21.09
C THR A 505 -17.53 -8.96 -21.77
N MET A 506 -17.87 -9.13 -23.06
CA MET A 506 -18.65 -8.16 -23.83
C MET A 506 -20.15 -8.20 -23.53
N ALA A 507 -20.69 -9.32 -23.07
CA ALA A 507 -22.13 -9.54 -22.86
C ALA A 507 -22.87 -8.38 -22.16
N PRO A 508 -22.34 -7.77 -21.07
CA PRO A 508 -23.01 -6.66 -20.40
C PRO A 508 -23.13 -5.38 -21.24
N ALA A 509 -22.32 -5.24 -22.30
CA ALA A 509 -22.33 -4.09 -23.20
C ALA A 509 -23.14 -4.31 -24.49
N LEU A 510 -23.77 -5.49 -24.66
CA LEU A 510 -24.51 -5.87 -25.86
C LEU A 510 -26.02 -5.86 -25.63
N ASP A 511 -26.78 -5.57 -26.68
CA ASP A 511 -28.23 -5.65 -26.69
C ASP A 511 -28.75 -7.06 -27.01
N VAL A 512 -30.04 -7.29 -26.74
CA VAL A 512 -30.73 -8.59 -26.98
C VAL A 512 -30.60 -9.05 -28.43
N ASP A 513 -30.73 -8.13 -29.40
CA ASP A 513 -30.68 -8.45 -30.83
C ASP A 513 -29.28 -8.90 -31.27
N SER A 514 -28.22 -8.24 -30.76
CA SER A 514 -26.83 -8.63 -31.00
C SER A 514 -26.51 -10.01 -30.41
N ILE A 515 -26.98 -10.24 -29.18
CA ILE A 515 -26.79 -11.53 -28.50
C ILE A 515 -27.50 -12.62 -29.29
N ARG A 516 -28.76 -12.42 -29.69
CA ARG A 516 -29.56 -13.41 -30.45
C ARG A 516 -28.95 -13.71 -31.82
N SER A 517 -28.63 -12.66 -32.60
CA SER A 517 -28.24 -12.81 -33.99
C SER A 517 -26.82 -13.29 -34.22
N SER A 518 -25.91 -12.86 -33.34
CA SER A 518 -24.47 -13.05 -33.58
C SER A 518 -23.78 -13.93 -32.52
N ILE A 519 -24.12 -13.77 -31.24
CA ILE A 519 -23.43 -14.42 -30.14
C ILE A 519 -23.94 -15.86 -29.90
N LEU A 520 -25.26 -16.04 -29.77
CA LEU A 520 -25.85 -17.32 -29.41
C LEU A 520 -25.53 -18.43 -30.42
N PRO A 521 -25.57 -18.22 -31.74
CA PRO A 521 -25.23 -19.29 -32.71
C PRO A 521 -23.78 -19.80 -32.51
N ALA A 522 -22.84 -18.90 -32.24
CA ALA A 522 -21.44 -19.23 -32.04
C ALA A 522 -21.21 -19.99 -30.72
N ILE A 523 -21.81 -19.51 -29.63
CA ILE A 523 -21.60 -20.14 -28.31
C ILE A 523 -22.32 -21.48 -28.21
N VAL A 524 -23.48 -21.65 -28.86
CA VAL A 524 -24.18 -22.93 -28.99
C VAL A 524 -23.32 -23.94 -29.80
N THR A 525 -22.64 -23.50 -30.84
CA THR A 525 -21.68 -24.33 -31.56
C THR A 525 -20.54 -24.80 -30.67
N LEU A 526 -19.94 -23.86 -29.86
CA LEU A 526 -18.85 -24.17 -28.94
C LEU A 526 -19.30 -25.05 -27.75
N SER A 527 -20.61 -25.14 -27.45
CA SER A 527 -21.13 -26.07 -26.43
C SER A 527 -20.90 -27.53 -26.76
N SER A 528 -20.64 -27.83 -28.04
CA SER A 528 -20.32 -29.18 -28.53
C SER A 528 -18.84 -29.36 -28.87
N ASP A 529 -17.96 -28.47 -28.40
CA ASP A 529 -16.52 -28.57 -28.62
C ASP A 529 -15.95 -29.86 -28.03
N ARG A 530 -14.97 -30.45 -28.73
CA ARG A 530 -14.30 -31.69 -28.31
C ARG A 530 -13.55 -31.54 -26.96
N ILE A 531 -13.18 -30.32 -26.58
CA ILE A 531 -12.39 -30.03 -25.36
C ILE A 531 -13.33 -29.65 -24.21
N PRO A 532 -13.36 -30.43 -23.11
CA PRO A 532 -14.22 -30.14 -21.95
C PRO A 532 -14.03 -28.74 -21.37
N ASN A 533 -12.77 -28.26 -21.34
CA ASN A 533 -12.45 -26.92 -20.85
C ASN A 533 -13.17 -25.79 -21.62
N ILE A 534 -13.41 -25.96 -22.93
CA ILE A 534 -14.22 -25.00 -23.69
C ILE A 534 -15.69 -25.14 -23.29
N ARG A 535 -16.23 -26.37 -23.21
CA ARG A 535 -17.64 -26.60 -22.89
C ARG A 535 -18.04 -26.07 -21.51
N PHE A 536 -17.20 -26.27 -20.48
CA PHE A 536 -17.56 -25.72 -19.16
C PHE A 536 -17.44 -24.18 -19.10
N ASN A 537 -16.51 -23.55 -19.84
CA ASN A 537 -16.49 -22.09 -19.96
C ASN A 537 -17.68 -21.57 -20.80
N VAL A 538 -18.20 -22.34 -21.76
CA VAL A 538 -19.47 -22.06 -22.43
C VAL A 538 -20.63 -22.08 -21.44
N ALA A 539 -20.67 -23.03 -20.50
CA ALA A 539 -21.68 -23.04 -19.43
C ALA A 539 -21.62 -21.78 -18.57
N LYS A 540 -20.42 -21.35 -18.16
CA LYS A 540 -20.23 -20.08 -17.45
C LYS A 540 -20.67 -18.86 -18.29
N ALA A 541 -20.39 -18.89 -19.59
CA ALA A 541 -20.81 -17.81 -20.49
C ALA A 541 -22.34 -17.71 -20.59
N PHE A 542 -23.05 -18.83 -20.62
CA PHE A 542 -24.52 -18.84 -20.58
C PHE A 542 -25.06 -18.26 -19.26
N GLU A 543 -24.41 -18.51 -18.12
CA GLU A 543 -24.76 -17.89 -16.86
C GLU A 543 -24.67 -16.35 -16.94
N VAL A 544 -23.54 -15.81 -17.46
CA VAL A 544 -23.32 -14.37 -17.60
C VAL A 544 -24.30 -13.75 -18.62
N LEU A 545 -24.52 -14.41 -19.76
CA LEU A 545 -25.49 -13.95 -20.76
C LEU A 545 -26.91 -13.87 -20.17
N SER A 546 -27.33 -14.89 -19.40
CA SER A 546 -28.64 -14.88 -18.74
C SER A 546 -28.80 -13.69 -17.79
N VAL A 547 -27.79 -13.42 -16.97
CA VAL A 547 -27.78 -12.28 -16.03
C VAL A 547 -27.78 -10.95 -16.81
N SER A 548 -26.99 -10.84 -17.88
CA SER A 548 -26.94 -9.61 -18.70
C SER A 548 -28.26 -9.29 -19.41
N LEU A 549 -29.04 -10.33 -19.72
CA LEU A 549 -30.35 -10.22 -20.38
C LEU A 549 -31.50 -9.98 -19.41
N ALA A 550 -31.32 -10.22 -18.12
CA ALA A 550 -32.39 -10.19 -17.12
C ALA A 550 -33.18 -8.86 -17.09
N SER A 551 -32.49 -7.73 -17.25
CA SER A 551 -33.08 -6.39 -17.21
C SER A 551 -33.42 -5.81 -18.59
N GLN A 552 -33.12 -6.53 -19.68
CA GLN A 552 -33.33 -6.05 -21.04
C GLN A 552 -34.73 -6.47 -21.58
N PRO A 553 -35.44 -5.60 -22.30
CA PRO A 553 -36.74 -5.96 -22.93
C PRO A 553 -36.58 -7.14 -23.90
N GLY A 554 -37.35 -8.21 -23.69
CA GLY A 554 -37.26 -9.44 -24.49
C GLY A 554 -36.09 -10.36 -24.07
N GLY A 555 -35.32 -9.98 -23.06
CA GLY A 555 -34.19 -10.77 -22.55
C GLY A 555 -34.62 -12.06 -21.84
N PRO A 556 -35.57 -12.02 -20.87
CA PRO A 556 -36.08 -13.21 -20.21
C PRO A 556 -36.69 -14.23 -21.17
N GLU A 557 -37.39 -13.81 -22.20
CA GLU A 557 -37.96 -14.65 -23.25
C GLU A 557 -36.85 -15.33 -24.07
N LEU A 558 -35.77 -14.62 -24.38
CA LEU A 558 -34.62 -15.16 -25.07
C LEU A 558 -33.90 -16.22 -24.21
N VAL A 559 -33.76 -15.96 -22.92
CA VAL A 559 -33.18 -16.92 -21.98
C VAL A 559 -34.01 -18.19 -21.92
N ALA A 560 -35.34 -18.09 -21.83
CA ALA A 560 -36.24 -19.21 -21.77
C ALA A 560 -36.26 -20.06 -23.08
N SER A 561 -36.26 -19.38 -24.24
CA SER A 561 -36.44 -20.02 -25.52
C SER A 561 -35.16 -20.63 -26.13
N GLU A 562 -33.99 -20.02 -25.88
CA GLU A 562 -32.74 -20.41 -26.54
C GLU A 562 -31.61 -20.80 -25.59
N ILE A 563 -31.40 -20.04 -24.49
CA ILE A 563 -30.27 -20.31 -23.56
C ILE A 563 -30.55 -21.53 -22.69
N LEU A 564 -31.71 -21.58 -22.06
CA LEU A 564 -32.06 -22.68 -21.13
C LEU A 564 -32.01 -24.06 -21.80
N PRO A 565 -32.57 -24.25 -23.01
CA PRO A 565 -32.44 -25.52 -23.74
C PRO A 565 -31.00 -25.90 -24.11
N ALA A 566 -30.14 -24.91 -24.36
CA ALA A 566 -28.71 -25.14 -24.63
C ALA A 566 -27.94 -25.57 -23.38
N VAL A 567 -28.21 -24.93 -22.24
CA VAL A 567 -27.64 -25.26 -20.93
C VAL A 567 -28.08 -26.66 -20.49
N ASP A 568 -29.37 -27.05 -20.70
CA ASP A 568 -29.89 -28.37 -20.33
C ASP A 568 -29.17 -29.52 -21.04
N LYS A 569 -28.70 -29.31 -22.26
CA LYS A 569 -27.85 -30.27 -22.96
C LYS A 569 -26.50 -30.49 -22.26
N LEU A 570 -25.89 -29.40 -21.74
CA LEU A 570 -24.63 -29.48 -21.03
C LEU A 570 -24.74 -30.15 -19.64
N ARG A 571 -25.92 -30.15 -19.02
CA ARG A 571 -26.18 -30.87 -17.76
C ARG A 571 -26.01 -32.39 -17.91
N SER A 572 -26.08 -32.91 -19.13
CA SER A 572 -25.85 -34.34 -19.45
C SER A 572 -24.46 -34.60 -20.03
N ASP A 573 -23.51 -33.65 -19.93
CA ASP A 573 -22.15 -33.81 -20.48
C ASP A 573 -21.38 -34.95 -19.77
N PRO A 574 -20.54 -35.71 -20.48
CA PRO A 574 -19.70 -36.74 -19.87
C PRO A 574 -18.73 -36.21 -18.83
N ASP A 575 -18.28 -34.94 -18.95
CA ASP A 575 -17.34 -34.30 -18.04
C ASP A 575 -18.04 -33.73 -16.79
N ALA A 576 -17.48 -33.96 -15.61
CA ALA A 576 -18.08 -33.57 -14.32
C ALA A 576 -18.08 -32.04 -14.12
N ASP A 577 -17.03 -31.36 -14.54
CA ASP A 577 -16.92 -29.91 -14.40
C ASP A 577 -17.91 -29.20 -15.33
N VAL A 578 -18.10 -29.73 -16.55
CA VAL A 578 -19.11 -29.19 -17.45
C VAL A 578 -20.50 -29.30 -16.85
N ARG A 579 -20.87 -30.49 -16.29
CA ARG A 579 -22.17 -30.66 -15.60
C ARG A 579 -22.35 -29.71 -14.43
N PHE A 580 -21.31 -29.54 -13.60
CA PHE A 580 -21.35 -28.64 -12.43
C PHE A 580 -21.65 -27.20 -12.81
N PHE A 581 -20.92 -26.65 -13.80
CA PHE A 581 -21.16 -25.29 -14.26
C PHE A 581 -22.46 -25.14 -15.06
N ALA A 582 -22.89 -26.16 -15.77
CA ALA A 582 -24.18 -26.19 -16.43
C ALA A 582 -25.35 -26.14 -15.43
N GLU A 583 -25.24 -26.85 -14.29
CA GLU A 583 -26.26 -26.78 -13.22
C GLU A 583 -26.40 -25.38 -12.64
N LYS A 584 -25.28 -24.71 -12.34
CA LYS A 584 -25.27 -23.30 -11.88
C LYS A 584 -25.88 -22.36 -12.92
N ALA A 585 -25.52 -22.54 -14.19
CA ALA A 585 -26.06 -21.72 -15.28
C ALA A 585 -27.57 -21.95 -15.46
N ALA A 586 -28.04 -23.21 -15.33
CA ALA A 586 -29.46 -23.54 -15.43
C ALA A 586 -30.27 -22.94 -14.28
N GLU A 587 -29.75 -22.93 -13.06
CA GLU A 587 -30.39 -22.29 -11.89
C GLU A 587 -30.63 -20.81 -12.18
N LYS A 588 -29.58 -20.07 -12.59
CA LYS A 588 -29.68 -18.64 -12.86
C LYS A 588 -30.54 -18.34 -14.10
N ALA A 589 -30.38 -19.10 -15.18
CA ALA A 589 -31.18 -18.95 -16.38
C ALA A 589 -32.68 -19.20 -16.10
N SER A 590 -33.02 -20.18 -15.27
CA SER A 590 -34.41 -20.43 -14.86
C SER A 590 -35.00 -19.28 -14.06
N ARG A 591 -34.25 -18.71 -13.12
CA ARG A 591 -34.68 -17.53 -12.33
C ARG A 591 -34.94 -16.31 -13.25
N VAL A 592 -34.04 -16.06 -14.19
CA VAL A 592 -34.22 -14.98 -15.18
C VAL A 592 -35.45 -15.21 -16.06
N ALA A 593 -35.62 -16.44 -16.57
CA ALA A 593 -36.77 -16.81 -17.41
C ALA A 593 -38.10 -16.64 -16.65
N ASN A 594 -38.11 -16.86 -15.34
CA ASN A 594 -39.28 -16.67 -14.48
C ASN A 594 -39.49 -15.24 -14.00
N GLY A 595 -38.59 -14.33 -14.30
CA GLY A 595 -38.64 -12.94 -13.83
C GLY A 595 -38.37 -12.76 -12.34
N GLU A 596 -37.59 -13.70 -11.75
CA GLU A 596 -37.25 -13.66 -10.32
C GLU A 596 -36.09 -12.70 -10.06
N ASP A 597 -36.10 -12.07 -8.87
CA ASP A 597 -35.01 -11.22 -8.40
C ASP A 597 -33.74 -12.05 -8.16
N LEU A 598 -32.65 -11.72 -8.85
CA LEU A 598 -31.36 -12.42 -8.75
C LEU A 598 -30.64 -12.20 -7.40
N ASP A 599 -30.98 -11.11 -6.69
CA ASP A 599 -30.39 -10.79 -5.38
C ASP A 599 -31.14 -11.47 -4.21
N ALA A 600 -32.30 -12.09 -4.45
CA ALA A 600 -33.02 -12.84 -3.45
C ALA A 600 -32.35 -14.19 -3.16
N PRO A 601 -32.27 -14.63 -1.89
CA PRO A 601 -31.70 -15.94 -1.56
C PRO A 601 -32.46 -17.06 -2.27
N SER A 602 -31.71 -17.99 -2.93
CA SER A 602 -32.30 -19.11 -3.66
C SER A 602 -33.11 -20.01 -2.72
N ASN A 603 -34.44 -20.13 -2.98
CA ASN A 603 -35.34 -21.06 -2.31
C ASN A 603 -35.15 -22.50 -2.80
N VAL A 604 -33.94 -23.03 -2.81
CA VAL A 604 -33.72 -24.45 -3.06
C VAL A 604 -33.75 -25.17 -1.72
N ALA A 605 -34.93 -25.64 -1.35
CA ALA A 605 -35.09 -26.64 -0.31
C ALA A 605 -34.30 -27.88 -0.70
N THR A 606 -33.26 -28.16 0.05
CA THR A 606 -32.43 -29.37 -0.05
C THR A 606 -33.29 -30.57 0.33
N THR A 607 -33.94 -31.20 -0.64
CA THR A 607 -34.48 -32.55 -0.46
C THR A 607 -33.34 -33.56 -0.67
N LEU A 608 -32.51 -33.73 0.31
CA LEU A 608 -31.70 -34.93 0.50
C LEU A 608 -32.46 -35.85 1.46
N ALA A 609 -33.15 -36.85 0.87
CA ALA A 609 -33.64 -37.98 1.64
C ALA A 609 -32.43 -38.81 2.11
N PRO A 610 -32.45 -39.31 3.36
CA PRO A 610 -31.39 -40.16 3.83
C PRO A 610 -31.64 -41.60 3.39
N THR A 611 -30.80 -42.17 2.54
CA THR A 611 -30.70 -43.62 2.38
C THR A 611 -29.57 -44.15 3.25
N GLY A 612 -29.94 -45.09 4.10
CA GLY A 612 -29.19 -45.60 5.23
C GLY A 612 -27.93 -46.40 4.92
N GLY A 613 -27.16 -46.41 5.94
CA GLY A 613 -26.42 -47.50 6.59
C GLY A 613 -25.50 -48.39 5.80
N ALA A 614 -24.19 -48.32 6.11
CA ALA A 614 -23.39 -49.48 6.52
C ALA A 614 -21.98 -49.08 6.99
N GLN A 615 -21.76 -49.31 8.26
CA GLN A 615 -20.60 -49.90 8.98
C GLN A 615 -19.16 -49.61 8.54
N GLN A 616 -18.46 -49.09 9.53
CA GLN A 616 -17.04 -49.18 9.89
C GLN A 616 -16.19 -50.28 9.28
N GLN A 617 -15.00 -49.95 8.85
CA GLN A 617 -13.78 -50.67 9.21
C GLN A 617 -12.57 -49.76 9.24
N GLN A 618 -11.92 -49.71 10.41
CA GLN A 618 -10.56 -49.19 10.63
C GLN A 618 -9.55 -50.05 9.91
N GLN A 619 -8.56 -49.44 9.26
CA GLN A 619 -7.21 -50.03 9.22
C GLN A 619 -6.17 -48.89 9.12
N GLN A 620 -5.24 -48.95 10.07
CA GLN A 620 -4.00 -48.21 10.15
C GLN A 620 -3.04 -48.56 9.01
N GLY A 621 -2.27 -47.60 8.56
CA GLY A 621 -1.15 -47.86 7.65
C GLY A 621 -0.37 -46.58 7.33
N SER A 622 0.74 -46.43 7.99
CA SER A 622 1.82 -45.45 7.86
C SER A 622 2.37 -45.29 6.43
N GLY A 623 2.78 -44.07 6.07
CA GLY A 623 3.73 -43.88 4.98
C GLY A 623 3.72 -42.50 4.34
N SER A 624 4.61 -41.63 4.83
CA SER A 624 5.43 -40.59 4.16
C SER A 624 4.88 -39.81 2.94
N THR A 625 4.90 -38.50 3.14
CA THR A 625 4.87 -37.36 2.21
C THR A 625 5.78 -37.47 0.96
N PRO A 626 5.50 -36.71 -0.13
CA PRO A 626 6.09 -35.37 -0.15
C PRO A 626 5.14 -34.24 -0.63
N SER A 627 5.33 -33.12 0.02
CA SER A 627 4.76 -31.81 -0.25
C SER A 627 5.22 -31.24 -1.59
N THR A 628 4.28 -30.78 -2.42
CA THR A 628 4.55 -29.83 -3.49
C THR A 628 3.87 -28.52 -3.14
N GLN A 629 4.68 -27.55 -2.72
CA GLN A 629 4.28 -26.16 -2.51
C GLN A 629 4.07 -25.47 -3.85
N ALA A 630 2.91 -24.83 -4.01
CA ALA A 630 2.71 -23.78 -5.00
C ALA A 630 3.29 -22.46 -4.47
N PRO A 631 3.96 -21.64 -5.29
CA PRO A 631 4.56 -20.41 -4.81
C PRO A 631 3.50 -19.32 -4.60
N GLY A 632 3.32 -18.92 -3.36
CA GLY A 632 2.60 -17.72 -2.98
C GLY A 632 3.39 -16.48 -3.39
N GLN A 633 2.66 -15.49 -3.90
CA GLN A 633 3.16 -14.14 -4.14
C GLN A 633 3.56 -13.52 -2.81
N GLN A 634 4.85 -13.34 -2.59
CA GLN A 634 5.38 -12.37 -1.63
C GLN A 634 5.48 -11.01 -2.32
N ALA A 635 4.68 -10.07 -1.86
CA ALA A 635 4.97 -8.65 -2.01
C ALA A 635 6.21 -8.38 -1.15
N VAL A 636 7.33 -8.14 -1.79
CA VAL A 636 8.55 -7.68 -1.14
C VAL A 636 8.37 -6.19 -0.89
N SER A 637 7.99 -5.83 0.33
CA SER A 637 8.36 -4.56 0.92
C SER A 637 9.80 -4.75 1.40
N GLU A 638 10.78 -4.35 0.61
CA GLU A 638 12.13 -4.14 1.09
C GLU A 638 12.12 -2.90 2.00
N GLU A 639 11.83 -3.09 3.26
CA GLU A 639 12.45 -2.29 4.31
C GLU A 639 13.92 -2.68 4.31
N VAL A 640 14.76 -1.75 3.88
CA VAL A 640 16.20 -1.87 3.96
C VAL A 640 16.58 -1.83 5.43
N ASP A 641 16.75 -3.01 5.99
CA ASP A 641 17.39 -3.23 7.28
C ASP A 641 18.85 -2.74 7.18
N MET A 642 19.10 -1.51 7.63
CA MET A 642 20.44 -0.95 7.75
C MET A 642 20.96 -1.14 9.18
N ALA A 643 21.05 -2.38 9.60
CA ALA A 643 21.90 -2.76 10.73
C ALA A 643 23.09 -3.56 10.18
N ASP A 644 24.30 -3.13 10.55
CA ASP A 644 25.61 -3.74 10.35
C ASP A 644 26.28 -3.55 8.96
N ALA A 645 26.99 -2.44 8.83
CA ALA A 645 28.42 -2.35 8.43
C ALA A 645 29.00 -1.00 8.84
#